data_a4a35d3d428ce0ce0cf5877d86c72421
#
_entry.id   a4a35d3d428ce0ce0cf5877d86c72421
#
_cell.length_a   1.000
_cell.length_b   1.000
_cell.length_c   1.000
_cell.angle_alpha   90.00
_cell.angle_beta   90.00
_cell.angle_gamma   90.00
#
_symmetry.space_group_name_H-M   'P 1'
#
loop_
_entity.id
_entity.type
_entity.pdbx_description
1 polymer ?
#
loop_
_entity_poly.entity_id
_entity_poly.type
_entity_poly.pdbx_seq_one_letter_code
_entity_poly.pdbx_strand_id
1 'polypeptide(L)'
;MSTGRVGTTMPFMLRVAGLPVDSVRELRCPASRRWADDVLAETERLAAEGARLGDLLHRLIGHNEDESARRLLLAARRAVFNNRLPREADGALARVRAHDQDAGRELERWLSDRRALDGRRAEGAGLLAHETGRARAALARLAGEPRLRGGLLLASPTLDAQLDDWQRRLAAGPDRAPGKRDRKIERSLLAYLYRTACKTSPFSTFTGVVPGEFAPGAAGHGGAGADAGEGPGPHPPRHRGTGLRGADGKRPDGHGGADGPGPDPHGPDGHGPGPGDDRDALSVRVDDDWTGRARLNVAALGRLAEAVTGDPARRADLPLALAPGWGRVDDRVRYVRRWTTSGDEDTAVTFDAVRDRLFFLRSSGTLERLIALLEDRGSVRHGELAAWLAADRGATAAEAEQYLTALLDIGMVQVPGLRTAVHDTDPLRAFQDALRALGSDWAGELAGRLDGPLSRVDRFAAAAPPDRRQLLDGLREDLRTVQTQLGAVRGRVPQTVLYEDVTAGREVRLPLEAWTRSVAGSLSEVERVLPAFDLTLPQRITFKGFFVARHGRGGRCDDLLKLVHDFHEDFFDQYISFTSRRTPFDAEGRYVPEENWLGLPQLKALDTARQTFAEGMRALWEAHEGGGELAVGDDLLAAVADELSTVAAPFAPLSHHVQLAAGRGGEPLAVLNRSYGGISFPFSRFAHCFDGLEERLLHRAGGLCPDGAVLAEVTGGPVTSNLNLHGRLTEYEIVCPGESATLPEPYSLHLDDLHLVHDEDEDRLVLRSAGLGREVVPVYLGYLVPLALPELPRTLLLLSPSSMSPLNVWGGVPDGEPVGGVTRRPRVRHGAVVLSRRSWSAPASALPLHGAGATQQDWFLGWHSFRRAHALPDRVFATVADGGARGATGAKPQYVDFDSPLSLAAFEGTLRTPEARVVFREMLPDEDALHVSSGRGRHVAELAVETTAVPTPPKGRR
;
A
#
# COMPACT_ATOMS: atom_id res chain seq x y z
N MET A 1 -20.30 -9.19 -28.02
CA MET A 1 -20.22 -7.81 -27.53
C MET A 1 -21.50 -7.47 -26.81
N SER A 2 -21.56 -7.74 -25.51
CA SER A 2 -22.69 -7.31 -24.67
C SER A 2 -22.31 -5.92 -24.15
N THR A 3 -23.02 -4.91 -24.60
CA THR A 3 -22.94 -3.53 -24.12
C THR A 3 -23.30 -3.55 -22.63
N GLY A 4 -22.26 -3.57 -21.77
CA GLY A 4 -22.42 -3.27 -20.36
C GLY A 4 -23.21 -1.97 -20.22
N ARG A 5 -24.05 -1.86 -19.21
CA ARG A 5 -24.92 -0.72 -18.91
C ARG A 5 -24.18 0.59 -19.17
N VAL A 6 -24.49 1.21 -20.31
CA VAL A 6 -24.00 2.55 -20.68
C VAL A 6 -24.56 3.51 -19.63
N GLY A 7 -23.69 4.12 -18.86
CA GLY A 7 -24.03 5.15 -17.88
C GLY A 7 -23.61 4.89 -16.43
N THR A 8 -22.90 3.80 -16.12
CA THR A 8 -22.44 3.53 -14.75
C THR A 8 -21.09 4.23 -14.49
N THR A 9 -21.03 5.04 -13.44
CA THR A 9 -19.76 5.63 -12.97
C THR A 9 -18.88 4.53 -12.38
N MET A 10 -17.55 4.69 -12.51
CA MET A 10 -16.56 3.77 -11.96
C MET A 10 -15.73 4.50 -10.88
N PRO A 11 -15.88 4.15 -9.60
CA PRO A 11 -15.23 4.87 -8.52
C PRO A 11 -13.76 4.50 -8.40
N PHE A 12 -12.99 5.45 -7.88
CA PHE A 12 -11.61 5.24 -7.47
C PHE A 12 -11.28 6.03 -6.21
N MET A 13 -10.23 5.61 -5.50
CA MET A 13 -9.58 6.39 -4.46
C MET A 13 -8.23 6.87 -4.99
N LEU A 14 -8.04 8.18 -5.09
CA LEU A 14 -6.76 8.77 -5.46
C LEU A 14 -5.91 8.99 -4.20
N ARG A 15 -4.68 8.48 -4.21
CA ARG A 15 -3.66 8.69 -3.17
C ARG A 15 -2.58 9.59 -3.72
N VAL A 16 -2.30 10.70 -3.03
CA VAL A 16 -1.41 11.77 -3.49
C VAL A 16 -0.26 11.93 -2.50
N ALA A 17 0.97 11.92 -2.98
CA ALA A 17 2.16 12.19 -2.18
C ALA A 17 2.10 13.58 -1.53
N GLY A 18 2.49 13.71 -0.27
CA GLY A 18 2.32 14.92 0.55
C GLY A 18 3.11 16.14 0.07
N LEU A 19 4.25 15.91 -0.59
CA LEU A 19 5.05 16.95 -1.21
C LEU A 19 5.13 16.74 -2.72
N PRO A 20 5.24 17.82 -3.49
CA PRO A 20 5.50 17.71 -4.92
C PRO A 20 6.90 17.13 -5.16
N VAL A 21 7.07 16.42 -6.27
CA VAL A 21 8.37 15.84 -6.65
C VAL A 21 9.44 16.93 -6.87
N ASP A 22 9.01 18.15 -7.20
CA ASP A 22 9.89 19.30 -7.35
C ASP A 22 10.70 19.60 -6.06
N SER A 23 10.15 19.28 -4.89
CA SER A 23 10.85 19.42 -3.60
C SER A 23 12.15 18.60 -3.52
N VAL A 24 12.18 17.40 -4.12
CA VAL A 24 13.39 16.56 -4.11
C VAL A 24 14.39 16.96 -5.19
N ARG A 25 13.95 17.66 -6.25
CA ARG A 25 14.85 18.21 -7.30
C ARG A 25 15.87 19.20 -6.74
N GLU A 26 15.52 19.91 -5.67
CA GLU A 26 16.41 20.86 -5.02
C GLU A 26 17.67 20.21 -4.41
N LEU A 27 17.65 18.89 -4.16
CA LEU A 27 18.78 18.13 -3.63
C LEU A 27 19.75 17.66 -4.70
N ARG A 28 19.49 17.94 -5.98
CA ARG A 28 20.34 17.55 -7.11
C ARG A 28 21.54 18.49 -7.26
N CYS A 29 22.58 17.92 -7.82
CA CYS A 29 23.85 18.60 -8.13
C CYS A 29 24.06 18.67 -9.65
N PRO A 30 23.32 19.54 -10.39
CA PRO A 30 23.31 19.53 -11.85
C PRO A 30 24.65 19.91 -12.49
N ALA A 31 25.48 20.74 -11.83
CA ALA A 31 26.80 21.05 -12.37
C ALA A 31 27.78 19.89 -12.16
N SER A 32 27.72 19.21 -10.98
CA SER A 32 28.49 17.99 -10.73
C SER A 32 28.06 16.85 -11.67
N ARG A 33 26.79 16.78 -12.02
CA ARG A 33 26.27 15.81 -12.99
C ARG A 33 26.87 16.07 -14.38
N ARG A 34 26.82 17.31 -14.89
CA ARG A 34 27.44 17.67 -16.18
C ARG A 34 28.92 17.41 -16.19
N TRP A 35 29.63 17.80 -15.12
CA TRP A 35 31.04 17.51 -14.95
C TRP A 35 31.31 15.99 -15.02
N ALA A 36 30.53 15.16 -14.37
CA ALA A 36 30.70 13.72 -14.42
C ALA A 36 30.49 13.16 -15.84
N ASP A 37 29.44 13.61 -16.53
CA ASP A 37 29.16 13.22 -17.92
C ASP A 37 30.30 13.63 -18.86
N ASP A 38 30.81 14.87 -18.76
CA ASP A 38 31.93 15.38 -19.56
C ASP A 38 33.22 14.59 -19.29
N VAL A 39 33.54 14.31 -18.02
CA VAL A 39 34.73 13.52 -17.65
C VAL A 39 34.62 12.09 -18.16
N LEU A 40 33.48 11.46 -18.08
CA LEU A 40 33.27 10.09 -18.56
C LEU A 40 33.32 10.02 -20.10
N ALA A 41 32.64 10.94 -20.81
CA ALA A 41 32.67 10.99 -22.26
C ALA A 41 34.09 11.22 -22.79
N GLU A 42 34.83 12.15 -22.19
CA GLU A 42 36.22 12.41 -22.57
C GLU A 42 37.15 11.23 -22.22
N THR A 43 36.91 10.54 -21.10
CA THR A 43 37.64 9.33 -20.75
C THR A 43 37.45 8.23 -21.79
N GLU A 44 36.23 8.03 -22.26
CA GLU A 44 35.89 7.05 -23.33
C GLU A 44 36.51 7.44 -24.66
N ARG A 45 36.43 8.73 -25.06
CA ARG A 45 37.07 9.25 -26.26
C ARG A 45 38.58 9.01 -26.29
N LEU A 46 39.25 9.43 -25.21
CA LEU A 46 40.72 9.28 -25.07
C LEU A 46 41.15 7.82 -24.99
N ALA A 47 40.34 6.93 -24.42
CA ALA A 47 40.64 5.50 -24.41
C ALA A 47 40.59 4.91 -25.85
N ALA A 48 39.57 5.29 -26.63
CA ALA A 48 39.44 4.86 -28.02
C ALA A 48 40.61 5.39 -28.92
N GLU A 49 40.97 6.68 -28.75
CA GLU A 49 42.09 7.31 -29.42
C GLU A 49 43.43 6.68 -28.98
N GLY A 50 43.56 6.41 -27.67
CA GLY A 50 44.75 5.76 -27.10
C GLY A 50 44.96 4.33 -27.59
N ALA A 51 43.93 3.58 -27.90
CA ALA A 51 44.00 2.27 -28.53
C ALA A 51 44.62 2.38 -29.97
N ARG A 52 44.08 3.32 -30.77
CA ARG A 52 44.59 3.58 -32.13
C ARG A 52 46.06 4.04 -32.12
N LEU A 53 46.41 5.00 -31.25
CA LEU A 53 47.77 5.45 -31.03
C LEU A 53 48.70 4.32 -30.56
N GLY A 54 48.19 3.41 -29.72
CA GLY A 54 48.87 2.22 -29.25
C GLY A 54 49.30 1.31 -30.40
N ASP A 55 48.48 1.15 -31.43
CA ASP A 55 48.79 0.37 -32.61
C ASP A 55 49.82 1.12 -33.50
N LEU A 56 49.73 2.41 -33.62
CA LEU A 56 50.68 3.23 -34.36
C LEU A 56 52.06 3.20 -33.67
N LEU A 57 52.11 3.41 -32.34
CA LEU A 57 53.33 3.29 -31.55
C LEU A 57 53.95 1.88 -31.65
N HIS A 58 53.16 0.82 -31.74
CA HIS A 58 53.62 -0.56 -31.92
C HIS A 58 54.41 -0.73 -33.21
N ARG A 59 53.93 -0.18 -34.32
CA ARG A 59 54.61 -0.18 -35.60
C ARG A 59 55.96 0.55 -35.55
N LEU A 60 55.97 1.76 -34.93
CA LEU A 60 57.19 2.56 -34.73
C LEU A 60 58.25 1.87 -33.85
N ILE A 61 57.82 1.12 -32.83
CA ILE A 61 58.70 0.30 -31.97
C ILE A 61 59.40 -0.79 -32.79
N GLY A 62 58.67 -1.44 -33.74
CA GLY A 62 59.21 -2.49 -34.61
C GLY A 62 60.31 -1.99 -35.55
N HIS A 63 60.28 -0.74 -35.94
CA HIS A 63 61.26 -0.16 -36.89
C HIS A 63 62.42 0.58 -36.19
N ASN A 64 62.50 0.60 -34.86
CA ASN A 64 63.52 1.32 -34.14
C ASN A 64 64.64 0.38 -33.62
N GLU A 65 65.88 0.60 -34.03
CA GLU A 65 67.09 -0.20 -33.67
C GLU A 65 67.65 0.21 -32.29
N ASP A 66 67.40 1.46 -31.81
CA ASP A 66 67.89 1.94 -30.50
C ASP A 66 67.08 1.31 -29.36
N GLU A 67 67.73 0.45 -28.58
CA GLU A 67 67.07 -0.27 -27.48
C GLU A 67 66.55 0.66 -26.38
N SER A 68 67.20 1.79 -26.12
CA SER A 68 66.75 2.83 -25.16
C SER A 68 65.47 3.52 -25.63
N ALA A 69 65.42 3.89 -26.92
CA ALA A 69 64.23 4.45 -27.56
C ALA A 69 63.07 3.45 -27.57
N ARG A 70 63.37 2.17 -27.89
CA ARG A 70 62.34 1.11 -27.84
C ARG A 70 61.70 0.94 -26.46
N ARG A 71 62.49 0.94 -25.37
CA ARG A 71 61.99 0.85 -24.01
C ARG A 71 61.09 2.06 -23.65
N LEU A 72 61.51 3.26 -24.03
CA LEU A 72 60.75 4.49 -23.83
C LEU A 72 59.40 4.44 -24.57
N LEU A 73 59.43 4.07 -25.84
CA LEU A 73 58.23 3.94 -26.68
C LEU A 73 57.29 2.80 -26.19
N LEU A 74 57.82 1.68 -25.70
CA LEU A 74 57.01 0.61 -25.08
C LEU A 74 56.34 1.08 -23.81
N ALA A 75 57.05 1.86 -22.95
CA ALA A 75 56.46 2.43 -21.75
C ALA A 75 55.38 3.46 -22.11
N ALA A 76 55.62 4.32 -23.09
CA ALA A 76 54.63 5.28 -23.61
C ALA A 76 53.41 4.59 -24.19
N ARG A 77 53.59 3.55 -25.05
CA ARG A 77 52.51 2.75 -25.60
C ARG A 77 51.62 2.13 -24.50
N ARG A 78 52.22 1.50 -23.50
CA ARG A 78 51.49 0.93 -22.36
C ARG A 78 50.65 1.97 -21.61
N ALA A 79 51.25 3.14 -21.39
CA ALA A 79 50.55 4.24 -20.71
C ALA A 79 49.36 4.76 -21.53
N VAL A 80 49.59 5.06 -22.81
CA VAL A 80 48.55 5.55 -23.74
C VAL A 80 47.42 4.53 -23.91
N PHE A 81 47.74 3.27 -24.12
CA PHE A 81 46.75 2.19 -24.23
C PHE A 81 45.89 2.05 -22.97
N ASN A 82 46.50 2.24 -21.80
CA ASN A 82 45.77 2.24 -20.51
C ASN A 82 45.21 3.64 -20.13
N ASN A 83 45.13 4.57 -21.08
CA ASN A 83 44.60 5.92 -20.88
C ASN A 83 45.28 6.65 -19.72
N ARG A 84 46.64 6.54 -19.62
CA ARG A 84 47.47 7.18 -18.60
C ARG A 84 48.57 8.03 -19.24
N LEU A 85 48.93 9.13 -18.57
CA LEU A 85 50.08 9.92 -19.00
C LEU A 85 51.38 9.08 -18.87
N PRO A 86 52.22 9.01 -19.90
CA PRO A 86 53.57 8.43 -19.79
C PRO A 86 54.42 9.23 -18.80
N ARG A 87 55.28 8.59 -18.02
CA ARG A 87 56.22 9.27 -17.09
C ARG A 87 57.16 10.23 -17.81
N GLU A 88 57.63 9.84 -18.99
CA GLU A 88 58.51 10.58 -19.85
C GLU A 88 57.79 11.00 -21.16
N ALA A 89 56.66 11.71 -21.01
CA ALA A 89 55.80 12.08 -22.14
C ALA A 89 56.53 12.92 -23.21
N ASP A 90 57.32 13.89 -22.81
CA ASP A 90 58.01 14.79 -23.73
C ASP A 90 59.14 14.07 -24.47
N GLY A 91 59.90 13.17 -23.80
CA GLY A 91 60.86 12.30 -24.43
C GLY A 91 60.26 11.31 -25.46
N ALA A 92 59.15 10.72 -25.09
CA ALA A 92 58.38 9.85 -26.01
C ALA A 92 57.85 10.64 -27.23
N LEU A 93 57.34 11.84 -27.02
CA LEU A 93 56.83 12.71 -28.09
C LEU A 93 57.97 13.12 -29.05
N ALA A 94 59.14 13.54 -28.53
CA ALA A 94 60.31 13.88 -29.36
C ALA A 94 60.79 12.69 -30.24
N ARG A 95 60.78 11.48 -29.69
CA ARG A 95 61.16 10.27 -30.44
C ARG A 95 60.13 9.93 -31.53
N VAL A 96 58.84 10.03 -31.23
CA VAL A 96 57.77 9.76 -32.23
C VAL A 96 57.85 10.76 -33.36
N ARG A 97 58.02 12.06 -33.08
CA ARG A 97 58.21 13.14 -34.09
C ARG A 97 59.42 12.94 -34.99
N ALA A 98 60.51 12.42 -34.43
CA ALA A 98 61.71 12.14 -35.23
C ALA A 98 61.51 11.02 -36.29
N HIS A 99 60.55 10.15 -36.09
CA HIS A 99 60.25 9.02 -37.03
C HIS A 99 59.02 9.31 -37.87
N ASP A 100 58.00 9.95 -37.32
CA ASP A 100 56.75 10.24 -37.98
C ASP A 100 56.12 11.52 -37.41
N GLN A 101 56.07 12.58 -38.21
CA GLN A 101 55.58 13.89 -37.84
C GLN A 101 54.07 13.88 -37.58
N ASP A 102 53.31 13.08 -38.31
CA ASP A 102 51.87 13.00 -38.18
C ASP A 102 51.47 12.25 -36.89
N ALA A 103 52.12 11.10 -36.64
CA ALA A 103 51.99 10.37 -35.39
C ALA A 103 52.40 11.23 -34.18
N GLY A 104 53.44 12.07 -34.36
CA GLY A 104 53.83 13.02 -33.34
C GLY A 104 52.78 14.07 -33.02
N ARG A 105 52.11 14.62 -34.05
CA ARG A 105 50.97 15.56 -33.87
C ARG A 105 49.78 14.90 -33.16
N GLU A 106 49.46 13.65 -33.54
CA GLU A 106 48.39 12.92 -32.87
C GLU A 106 48.73 12.60 -31.40
N LEU A 107 49.91 12.15 -31.09
CA LEU A 107 50.36 11.91 -29.73
C LEU A 107 50.38 13.19 -28.91
N GLU A 108 50.84 14.31 -29.44
CA GLU A 108 50.83 15.59 -28.75
C GLU A 108 49.41 16.04 -28.37
N ARG A 109 48.49 15.93 -29.33
CA ARG A 109 47.11 16.27 -29.07
C ARG A 109 46.52 15.36 -27.96
N TRP A 110 46.71 14.07 -28.05
CA TRP A 110 46.28 13.13 -27.03
C TRP A 110 46.88 13.42 -25.65
N LEU A 111 48.18 13.72 -25.55
CA LEU A 111 48.86 14.12 -24.31
C LEU A 111 48.30 15.41 -23.74
N SER A 112 48.00 16.39 -24.57
CA SER A 112 47.38 17.67 -24.17
C SER A 112 45.99 17.43 -23.59
N ASP A 113 45.12 16.68 -24.32
CA ASP A 113 43.77 16.36 -23.95
C ASP A 113 43.72 15.52 -22.65
N ARG A 114 44.69 14.60 -22.50
CA ARG A 114 44.81 13.77 -21.30
C ARG A 114 45.20 14.60 -20.07
N ARG A 115 46.06 15.58 -20.23
CA ARG A 115 46.38 16.55 -19.14
C ARG A 115 45.16 17.41 -18.79
N ALA A 116 44.42 17.86 -19.79
CA ALA A 116 43.19 18.63 -19.59
C ALA A 116 42.12 17.80 -18.86
N LEU A 117 42.01 16.50 -19.16
CA LEU A 117 41.11 15.60 -18.44
C LEU A 117 41.51 15.44 -16.97
N ASP A 118 42.81 15.33 -16.65
CA ASP A 118 43.27 15.23 -15.27
C ASP A 118 42.96 16.53 -14.49
N GLY A 119 43.12 17.69 -15.13
CA GLY A 119 42.72 18.99 -14.58
C GLY A 119 41.22 19.05 -14.28
N ARG A 120 40.37 18.68 -15.25
CA ARG A 120 38.90 18.61 -15.06
C ARG A 120 38.49 17.63 -13.95
N ARG A 121 39.17 16.49 -13.83
CA ARG A 121 38.90 15.55 -12.73
C ARG A 121 39.21 16.19 -11.35
N ALA A 122 40.30 16.93 -11.25
CA ALA A 122 40.67 17.58 -10.01
C ALA A 122 39.69 18.70 -9.60
N GLU A 123 39.11 19.41 -10.55
CA GLU A 123 38.08 20.45 -10.32
C GLU A 123 36.80 19.87 -9.66
N GLY A 124 36.47 18.61 -9.97
CA GLY A 124 35.28 17.96 -9.46
C GLY A 124 35.15 17.90 -7.95
N ALA A 125 36.25 17.86 -7.22
CA ALA A 125 36.22 17.83 -5.77
C ALA A 125 35.60 19.10 -5.17
N GLY A 126 36.04 20.29 -5.63
CA GLY A 126 35.51 21.59 -5.19
C GLY A 126 34.04 21.77 -5.61
N LEU A 127 33.72 21.42 -6.87
CA LEU A 127 32.36 21.51 -7.41
C LEU A 127 31.38 20.66 -6.62
N LEU A 128 31.74 19.38 -6.40
CA LEU A 128 30.88 18.43 -5.69
C LEU A 128 30.70 18.82 -4.22
N ALA A 129 31.76 19.31 -3.56
CA ALA A 129 31.68 19.81 -2.18
C ALA A 129 30.71 20.99 -2.08
N HIS A 130 30.85 21.98 -2.99
CA HIS A 130 29.97 23.16 -3.03
C HIS A 130 28.52 22.80 -3.27
N GLU A 131 28.19 21.98 -4.30
CA GLU A 131 26.83 21.62 -4.59
C GLU A 131 26.20 20.69 -3.52
N THR A 132 27.00 19.79 -2.91
CA THR A 132 26.54 18.99 -1.77
C THR A 132 26.23 19.87 -0.54
N GLY A 133 27.04 20.94 -0.31
CA GLY A 133 26.72 21.93 0.72
C GLY A 133 25.39 22.64 0.46
N ARG A 134 25.17 23.08 -0.77
CA ARG A 134 23.88 23.67 -1.21
C ARG A 134 22.71 22.69 -1.01
N ALA A 135 22.88 21.42 -1.40
CA ALA A 135 21.85 20.37 -1.23
C ALA A 135 21.52 20.13 0.25
N ARG A 136 22.54 20.18 1.16
CA ARG A 136 22.30 20.10 2.61
C ARG A 136 21.51 21.29 3.14
N ALA A 137 21.81 22.49 2.67
CA ALA A 137 21.06 23.69 3.05
C ALA A 137 19.59 23.58 2.57
N ALA A 138 19.35 23.06 1.37
CA ALA A 138 18.02 22.77 0.86
C ALA A 138 17.30 21.69 1.72
N LEU A 139 17.99 20.62 2.09
CA LEU A 139 17.44 19.58 2.96
C LEU A 139 17.07 20.15 4.35
N ALA A 140 17.90 21.04 4.89
CA ALA A 140 17.61 21.71 6.17
C ALA A 140 16.37 22.61 6.08
N ARG A 141 16.16 23.30 4.96
CA ARG A 141 14.95 24.07 4.71
C ARG A 141 13.73 23.17 4.59
N LEU A 142 13.82 22.10 3.78
CA LEU A 142 12.75 21.11 3.59
C LEU A 142 12.38 20.36 4.88
N ALA A 143 13.30 20.24 5.84
CA ALA A 143 13.01 19.71 7.16
C ALA A 143 12.00 20.56 7.94
N GLY A 144 11.79 21.83 7.56
CA GLY A 144 10.76 22.71 8.12
C GLY A 144 9.38 22.61 7.43
N GLU A 145 9.26 21.85 6.35
CA GLU A 145 7.99 21.71 5.61
C GLU A 145 6.86 21.18 6.50
N PRO A 146 5.72 21.87 6.60
CA PRO A 146 4.66 21.50 7.54
C PRO A 146 4.14 20.08 7.37
N ARG A 147 3.96 19.61 6.12
CA ARG A 147 3.48 18.24 5.86
C ARG A 147 4.52 17.17 6.22
N LEU A 148 5.80 17.45 5.98
CA LEU A 148 6.88 16.56 6.41
C LEU A 148 6.98 16.51 7.94
N ARG A 149 6.94 17.66 8.61
CA ARG A 149 7.01 17.77 10.09
C ARG A 149 5.78 17.11 10.76
N GLY A 150 4.58 17.34 10.24
CA GLY A 150 3.35 16.73 10.76
C GLY A 150 3.40 15.21 10.75
N GLY A 151 3.82 14.62 9.62
CA GLY A 151 3.98 13.18 9.50
C GLY A 151 5.14 12.61 10.33
N LEU A 152 6.26 13.35 10.44
CA LEU A 152 7.42 12.94 11.27
C LEU A 152 7.08 12.87 12.74
N LEU A 153 6.28 13.80 13.24
CA LEU A 153 5.86 13.82 14.65
C LEU A 153 5.18 12.51 15.08
N LEU A 154 4.42 11.88 14.16
CA LEU A 154 3.78 10.59 14.41
C LEU A 154 4.67 9.39 14.02
N ALA A 155 5.40 9.48 12.90
CA ALA A 155 6.21 8.38 12.39
C ALA A 155 7.53 8.18 13.13
N SER A 156 8.15 9.25 13.60
CA SER A 156 9.46 9.25 14.27
C SER A 156 9.63 10.46 15.21
N PRO A 157 8.95 10.46 16.37
CA PRO A 157 9.06 11.57 17.35
C PRO A 157 10.51 11.86 17.74
N THR A 158 11.36 10.81 17.80
CA THR A 158 12.78 10.93 18.15
C THR A 158 13.58 11.70 17.08
N LEU A 159 13.24 11.50 15.79
CA LEU A 159 13.87 12.27 14.72
C LEU A 159 13.36 13.72 14.74
N ASP A 160 12.05 13.91 14.85
CA ASP A 160 11.43 15.23 14.91
C ASP A 160 12.04 16.10 16.01
N ALA A 161 12.23 15.55 17.21
CA ALA A 161 12.85 16.24 18.35
C ALA A 161 14.32 16.69 18.11
N GLN A 162 15.03 16.06 17.17
CA GLN A 162 16.42 16.37 16.87
C GLN A 162 16.58 17.39 15.73
N LEU A 163 15.53 17.64 14.94
CA LEU A 163 15.64 18.42 13.69
C LEU A 163 15.97 19.90 13.97
N ASP A 164 15.30 20.53 14.93
CA ASP A 164 15.50 21.96 15.21
C ASP A 164 16.93 22.25 15.68
N ASP A 165 17.51 21.34 16.47
CA ASP A 165 18.88 21.42 16.94
C ASP A 165 19.90 21.14 15.81
N TRP A 166 19.58 20.18 14.94
CA TRP A 166 20.38 19.88 13.76
C TRP A 166 20.38 21.05 12.77
N GLN A 167 19.24 21.68 12.49
CA GLN A 167 19.14 22.86 11.63
C GLN A 167 19.96 24.04 12.19
N ARG A 168 19.89 24.30 13.50
CA ARG A 168 20.71 25.35 14.15
C ARG A 168 22.20 25.09 14.02
N ARG A 169 22.67 23.85 14.24
CA ARG A 169 24.06 23.46 14.07
C ARG A 169 24.56 23.64 12.64
N LEU A 170 23.74 23.28 11.66
CA LEU A 170 24.09 23.44 10.25
C LEU A 170 24.18 24.92 9.87
N ALA A 171 23.25 25.76 10.33
CA ALA A 171 23.28 27.20 10.08
C ALA A 171 24.49 27.90 10.73
N ALA A 172 24.93 27.43 11.89
CA ALA A 172 26.08 28.01 12.60
C ALA A 172 27.43 27.65 11.96
N GLY A 173 27.52 26.63 11.14
CA GLY A 173 28.75 26.19 10.48
C GLY A 173 28.46 25.53 9.12
N PRO A 174 28.08 26.32 8.10
CA PRO A 174 27.66 25.78 6.79
C PRO A 174 28.77 25.00 6.08
N ASP A 175 30.02 25.34 6.26
CA ASP A 175 31.16 24.68 5.64
C ASP A 175 31.73 23.51 6.46
N ARG A 176 31.18 23.25 7.63
CA ARG A 176 31.62 22.15 8.49
C ARG A 176 31.23 20.80 7.92
N ALA A 177 32.18 19.88 7.80
CA ALA A 177 31.91 18.50 7.44
C ALA A 177 30.96 17.85 8.47
N PRO A 178 29.86 17.20 8.04
CA PRO A 178 28.87 16.60 8.95
C PRO A 178 29.46 15.45 9.77
N GLY A 179 29.23 15.47 11.08
CA GLY A 179 29.62 14.42 12.00
C GLY A 179 28.78 13.13 11.80
N LYS A 180 29.14 12.06 12.50
CA LYS A 180 28.42 10.77 12.44
C LYS A 180 26.93 10.93 12.80
N ARG A 181 26.62 11.76 13.81
CA ARG A 181 25.23 12.04 14.23
C ARG A 181 24.49 12.80 13.14
N ASP A 182 25.10 13.82 12.54
CA ASP A 182 24.46 14.63 11.50
C ASP A 182 24.17 13.79 10.25
N ARG A 183 25.11 12.94 9.82
CA ARG A 183 24.89 11.98 8.71
C ARG A 183 23.77 10.98 8.99
N LYS A 184 23.58 10.55 10.26
CA LYS A 184 22.45 9.68 10.63
C LYS A 184 21.12 10.42 10.51
N ILE A 185 21.05 11.68 10.94
CA ILE A 185 19.86 12.54 10.81
C ILE A 185 19.57 12.78 9.33
N GLU A 186 20.57 13.18 8.52
CA GLU A 186 20.42 13.38 7.07
C GLU A 186 19.80 12.16 6.38
N ARG A 187 20.32 10.96 6.63
CA ARG A 187 19.78 9.72 6.05
C ARG A 187 18.34 9.44 6.45
N SER A 188 18.04 9.59 7.74
CA SER A 188 16.67 9.36 8.22
C SER A 188 15.69 10.38 7.66
N LEU A 189 16.10 11.66 7.62
CA LEU A 189 15.30 12.74 7.06
C LEU A 189 15.04 12.54 5.55
N LEU A 190 16.08 12.19 4.79
CA LEU A 190 15.95 11.87 3.37
C LEU A 190 14.97 10.71 3.12
N ALA A 191 15.03 9.64 3.93
CA ALA A 191 14.09 8.52 3.79
C ALA A 191 12.63 8.96 3.97
N TYR A 192 12.35 9.85 4.93
CA TYR A 192 11.01 10.40 5.14
C TYR A 192 10.63 11.44 4.08
N LEU A 193 11.55 12.29 3.64
CA LEU A 193 11.31 13.23 2.55
C LEU A 193 10.93 12.50 1.26
N TYR A 194 11.69 11.48 0.88
CA TYR A 194 11.37 10.63 -0.28
C TYR A 194 10.07 9.84 -0.10
N ARG A 195 9.75 9.43 1.13
CA ARG A 195 8.44 8.84 1.42
C ARG A 195 7.31 9.82 1.16
N THR A 196 7.49 11.09 1.55
CA THR A 196 6.48 12.13 1.44
C THR A 196 6.32 12.64 0.01
N ALA A 197 7.40 12.66 -0.81
CA ALA A 197 7.37 13.20 -2.18
C ALA A 197 7.22 12.12 -3.27
N CYS A 198 7.67 10.88 -3.03
CA CYS A 198 7.79 9.86 -4.06
C CYS A 198 6.96 8.60 -3.80
N LYS A 199 6.17 8.53 -2.72
CA LYS A 199 5.34 7.37 -2.37
C LYS A 199 3.91 7.77 -2.03
N THR A 200 3.00 6.83 -2.25
CA THR A 200 1.55 7.00 -2.08
C THR A 200 0.98 6.14 -0.93
N SER A 201 1.84 5.59 -0.07
CA SER A 201 1.40 4.79 1.08
C SER A 201 0.85 5.68 2.19
N PRO A 202 -0.47 5.64 2.50
CA PRO A 202 -1.11 6.56 3.42
C PRO A 202 -0.56 6.46 4.85
N PHE A 203 -0.14 7.60 5.37
CA PHE A 203 0.25 7.78 6.77
C PHE A 203 0.31 9.28 7.09
N SER A 204 -0.65 9.78 7.88
CA SER A 204 -0.70 11.19 8.26
C SER A 204 -0.48 12.10 7.04
N THR A 205 0.19 13.23 7.21
CA THR A 205 0.47 14.22 6.17
C THR A 205 1.46 13.78 5.08
N PHE A 206 2.00 12.56 5.14
CA PHE A 206 2.87 12.02 4.07
C PHE A 206 2.09 11.69 2.80
N THR A 207 0.78 11.45 2.91
CA THR A 207 -0.07 11.11 1.76
C THR A 207 -1.49 11.59 2.03
N GLY A 208 -2.04 12.35 1.11
CA GLY A 208 -3.45 12.71 1.11
C GLY A 208 -4.28 11.75 0.25
N VAL A 209 -5.57 11.64 0.54
CA VAL A 209 -6.52 10.83 -0.23
C VAL A 209 -7.67 11.70 -0.76
N VAL A 210 -8.22 11.33 -1.90
CA VAL A 210 -9.41 11.97 -2.50
C VAL A 210 -10.26 10.87 -3.16
N PRO A 211 -11.56 10.76 -2.86
CA PRO A 211 -12.46 9.91 -3.61
C PRO A 211 -12.70 10.51 -4.99
N GLY A 212 -12.93 9.67 -5.97
CA GLY A 212 -13.26 10.12 -7.30
C GLY A 212 -14.05 9.09 -8.08
N GLU A 213 -14.50 9.49 -9.26
CA GLU A 213 -15.20 8.62 -10.19
C GLU A 213 -14.84 8.93 -11.64
N PHE A 214 -14.78 7.91 -12.46
CA PHE A 214 -14.87 8.05 -13.91
C PHE A 214 -16.35 8.15 -14.29
N ALA A 215 -16.76 9.28 -14.85
CA ALA A 215 -18.15 9.57 -15.16
C ALA A 215 -18.32 9.97 -16.65
N PRO A 216 -19.43 9.59 -17.30
CA PRO A 216 -19.73 10.04 -18.66
C PRO A 216 -19.83 11.57 -18.73
N GLY A 217 -19.24 12.18 -19.78
CA GLY A 217 -19.32 13.62 -20.02
C GLY A 217 -18.59 14.51 -19.01
N ALA A 218 -17.76 13.94 -18.11
CA ALA A 218 -16.93 14.72 -17.19
C ALA A 218 -15.86 15.48 -17.99
N ALA A 219 -15.67 16.78 -17.70
CA ALA A 219 -14.54 17.53 -18.23
C ALA A 219 -13.24 17.13 -17.49
N GLY A 220 -12.16 16.90 -18.21
CA GLY A 220 -10.88 16.43 -17.68
C GLY A 220 -10.11 17.43 -16.82
N HIS A 221 -10.78 18.19 -15.96
CA HIS A 221 -10.15 19.08 -15.00
C HIS A 221 -10.84 18.96 -13.64
N GLY A 222 -10.14 18.49 -12.64
CA GLY A 222 -10.55 18.65 -11.25
C GLY A 222 -10.48 20.13 -10.87
N GLY A 223 -11.56 20.87 -11.12
CA GLY A 223 -11.69 22.27 -10.75
C GLY A 223 -12.50 22.42 -9.47
N ALA A 224 -12.03 23.25 -8.55
CA ALA A 224 -12.79 23.71 -7.42
C ALA A 224 -14.14 24.32 -7.87
N GLY A 225 -15.24 23.77 -7.32
CA GLY A 225 -16.54 24.44 -7.22
C GLY A 225 -17.22 24.81 -8.53
N ALA A 226 -17.99 23.90 -9.14
CA ALA A 226 -19.18 24.27 -9.86
C ALA A 226 -20.37 24.06 -8.95
N ASP A 227 -21.05 25.16 -8.65
CA ASP A 227 -22.32 25.24 -7.91
C ASP A 227 -23.34 24.25 -8.52
N ALA A 228 -23.65 23.20 -7.79
CA ALA A 228 -24.72 22.29 -8.16
C ALA A 228 -26.06 22.95 -7.82
N GLY A 229 -26.74 23.45 -8.85
CA GLY A 229 -28.11 23.94 -8.75
C GLY A 229 -29.03 22.91 -8.12
N GLU A 230 -29.64 23.27 -7.01
CA GLU A 230 -30.67 22.52 -6.31
C GLU A 230 -31.83 22.16 -7.23
N GLY A 231 -32.07 20.87 -7.44
CA GLY A 231 -33.32 20.31 -7.95
C GLY A 231 -34.35 20.24 -6.81
N PRO A 232 -35.64 20.51 -7.04
CA PRO A 232 -36.63 20.63 -5.98
C PRO A 232 -37.02 19.27 -5.40
N GLY A 233 -36.67 19.01 -4.14
CA GLY A 233 -37.24 17.95 -3.33
C GLY A 233 -38.60 18.28 -2.74
N PRO A 234 -39.47 17.33 -2.37
CA PRO A 234 -40.83 17.56 -1.90
C PRO A 234 -40.84 18.13 -0.47
N HIS A 235 -41.51 19.28 -0.32
CA HIS A 235 -41.75 19.92 0.98
C HIS A 235 -42.90 19.28 1.79
N PRO A 236 -42.79 19.19 3.12
CA PRO A 236 -43.92 18.97 3.98
C PRO A 236 -44.68 20.32 4.28
N PRO A 237 -45.98 20.31 4.68
CA PRO A 237 -46.81 21.50 4.67
C PRO A 237 -46.53 22.46 5.84
N ARG A 238 -46.42 23.74 5.50
CA ARG A 238 -46.32 24.84 6.49
C ARG A 238 -47.64 25.52 6.76
N HIS A 239 -47.89 25.79 8.02
CA HIS A 239 -48.98 26.60 8.52
C HIS A 239 -48.82 28.08 8.16
N ARG A 240 -49.98 28.76 7.93
CA ARG A 240 -50.16 30.18 7.59
C ARG A 240 -49.80 31.10 8.75
N GLY A 241 -49.19 32.23 8.43
CA GLY A 241 -49.11 33.42 9.28
C GLY A 241 -48.91 34.67 8.43
N THR A 242 -49.78 35.59 8.57
CA THR A 242 -50.07 36.82 7.82
C THR A 242 -49.06 37.98 8.05
N GLY A 243 -48.83 38.79 7.00
CA GLY A 243 -48.68 40.24 7.27
C GLY A 243 -47.63 41.03 6.47
N LEU A 244 -48.14 41.82 5.48
CA LEU A 244 -47.86 43.24 5.13
C LEU A 244 -46.57 43.72 4.44
N ARG A 245 -46.69 44.07 3.15
CA ARG A 245 -46.51 45.34 2.41
C ARG A 245 -45.20 46.15 2.42
N GLY A 246 -44.84 46.60 1.22
CA GLY A 246 -44.17 47.83 0.81
C GLY A 246 -43.01 47.69 -0.14
N ALA A 247 -43.10 47.91 -1.33
CA ALA A 247 -43.18 49.04 -2.27
C ALA A 247 -41.80 49.51 -2.83
N ASP A 248 -41.74 49.50 -4.14
CA ASP A 248 -41.14 50.45 -5.08
C ASP A 248 -39.61 50.56 -5.32
N GLY A 249 -39.27 50.52 -6.61
CA GLY A 249 -38.23 51.38 -7.15
C GLY A 249 -37.42 50.92 -8.39
N LYS A 250 -38.03 51.09 -9.57
CA LYS A 250 -37.47 51.57 -10.84
C LYS A 250 -36.13 51.03 -11.44
N ARG A 251 -36.30 50.58 -12.70
CA ARG A 251 -35.30 50.58 -13.82
C ARG A 251 -34.97 52.03 -14.25
N PRO A 252 -33.91 52.27 -15.05
CA PRO A 252 -34.12 52.33 -16.49
C PRO A 252 -33.01 51.83 -17.41
N ASP A 253 -33.40 51.71 -18.66
CA ASP A 253 -32.86 51.30 -19.95
C ASP A 253 -31.60 52.03 -20.45
N GLY A 254 -30.98 51.43 -21.46
CA GLY A 254 -30.13 52.18 -22.43
C GLY A 254 -29.28 51.39 -23.38
N HIS A 255 -29.78 51.06 -24.53
CA HIS A 255 -29.31 51.08 -25.93
C HIS A 255 -27.81 51.00 -26.29
N GLY A 256 -27.53 50.21 -27.36
CA GLY A 256 -26.56 50.56 -28.41
C GLY A 256 -25.96 49.34 -29.15
N GLY A 257 -26.46 49.13 -30.36
CA GLY A 257 -25.98 48.07 -31.27
C GLY A 257 -24.77 48.48 -32.10
N ALA A 258 -24.20 47.50 -32.78
CA ALA A 258 -23.55 47.64 -34.09
C ALA A 258 -23.24 46.28 -34.75
N ASP A 259 -23.62 46.17 -35.99
CA ASP A 259 -23.48 45.05 -36.91
C ASP A 259 -22.01 44.74 -37.29
N GLY A 260 -21.73 43.46 -37.57
CA GLY A 260 -20.57 43.02 -38.33
C GLY A 260 -20.74 41.58 -38.81
N PRO A 261 -20.30 41.20 -40.04
CA PRO A 261 -20.80 40.06 -40.81
C PRO A 261 -20.22 38.70 -40.37
N GLY A 262 -21.06 37.65 -40.49
CA GLY A 262 -20.70 36.27 -40.21
C GLY A 262 -19.76 35.63 -41.24
N PRO A 263 -19.01 34.63 -40.89
CA PRO A 263 -18.36 33.69 -41.79
C PRO A 263 -19.13 32.39 -41.98
N ASP A 264 -18.94 31.80 -43.16
CA ASP A 264 -19.55 30.63 -43.74
C ASP A 264 -19.41 29.33 -42.94
N PRO A 265 -20.30 28.36 -43.12
CA PRO A 265 -20.29 27.08 -42.48
C PRO A 265 -19.51 26.03 -43.30
N HIS A 266 -18.23 25.85 -43.05
CA HIS A 266 -17.57 24.60 -43.36
C HIS A 266 -17.06 23.98 -42.04
N GLY A 267 -17.77 22.96 -41.57
CA GLY A 267 -17.38 22.15 -40.46
C GLY A 267 -16.12 21.32 -40.76
N PRO A 268 -15.15 21.26 -39.87
CA PRO A 268 -14.08 20.26 -39.99
C PRO A 268 -14.62 18.89 -39.58
N ASP A 269 -14.28 17.89 -40.39
CA ASP A 269 -14.51 16.48 -40.14
C ASP A 269 -14.04 16.11 -38.71
N GLY A 270 -14.90 15.37 -37.98
CA GLY A 270 -14.62 14.89 -36.65
C GLY A 270 -13.45 13.91 -36.61
N HIS A 271 -12.26 14.44 -36.42
CA HIS A 271 -11.15 13.64 -35.89
C HIS A 271 -11.41 13.47 -34.39
N GLY A 272 -11.67 12.24 -33.97
CA GLY A 272 -11.67 11.89 -32.56
C GLY A 272 -10.33 12.32 -31.95
N PRO A 273 -10.31 12.68 -30.65
CA PRO A 273 -9.08 13.09 -29.97
C PRO A 273 -8.00 12.01 -30.09
N GLY A 274 -6.77 12.43 -30.37
CA GLY A 274 -5.62 11.53 -30.46
C GLY A 274 -5.15 11.05 -29.07
N PRO A 275 -4.23 10.05 -29.00
CA PRO A 275 -3.76 9.48 -27.74
C PRO A 275 -3.17 10.49 -26.73
N GLY A 276 -2.66 11.64 -27.21
CA GLY A 276 -2.15 12.72 -26.36
C GLY A 276 -3.25 13.48 -25.61
N ASP A 277 -4.43 13.62 -26.25
CA ASP A 277 -5.58 14.33 -25.67
C ASP A 277 -6.19 13.55 -24.48
N ASP A 278 -6.15 12.21 -24.52
CA ASP A 278 -6.67 11.37 -23.43
C ASP A 278 -5.84 11.46 -22.16
N ARG A 279 -4.53 11.63 -22.27
CA ARG A 279 -3.65 11.82 -21.11
C ARG A 279 -3.96 13.15 -20.42
N ASP A 280 -4.11 14.21 -21.15
CA ASP A 280 -4.44 15.54 -20.62
C ASP A 280 -5.85 15.53 -20.01
N ALA A 281 -6.77 14.77 -20.61
CA ALA A 281 -8.11 14.55 -20.07
C ALA A 281 -8.11 13.78 -18.72
N LEU A 282 -7.12 12.91 -18.47
CA LEU A 282 -6.96 12.19 -17.22
C LEU A 282 -6.10 12.94 -16.17
N SER A 283 -5.73 14.20 -16.45
CA SER A 283 -4.98 15.03 -15.51
C SER A 283 -5.86 15.53 -14.36
N VAL A 284 -5.28 15.58 -13.15
CA VAL A 284 -5.96 15.95 -11.91
C VAL A 284 -5.26 17.15 -11.28
N ARG A 285 -6.05 18.11 -10.81
CA ARG A 285 -5.58 19.15 -9.90
C ARG A 285 -6.19 18.92 -8.52
N VAL A 286 -5.33 18.77 -7.48
CA VAL A 286 -5.75 18.64 -6.08
C VAL A 286 -5.60 19.96 -5.35
N ASP A 287 -6.27 20.08 -4.20
CA ASP A 287 -6.22 21.28 -3.38
C ASP A 287 -4.83 21.44 -2.73
N ASP A 288 -4.44 22.69 -2.46
CA ASP A 288 -3.24 23.01 -1.69
C ASP A 288 -3.47 22.89 -0.18
N ASP A 289 -4.68 23.17 0.29
CA ASP A 289 -5.08 23.09 1.67
C ASP A 289 -5.66 21.70 1.99
N TRP A 290 -4.85 20.89 2.63
CA TRP A 290 -5.23 19.54 3.04
C TRP A 290 -5.84 19.55 4.44
N THR A 291 -6.87 18.75 4.66
CA THR A 291 -7.50 18.59 5.95
C THR A 291 -7.24 17.19 6.52
N GLY A 292 -7.03 17.10 7.83
CA GLY A 292 -6.79 15.84 8.50
C GLY A 292 -7.91 15.51 9.49
N ARG A 293 -8.11 14.21 9.73
CA ARG A 293 -8.90 13.67 10.84
C ARG A 293 -8.04 12.76 11.69
N ALA A 294 -7.93 13.06 12.98
CA ALA A 294 -7.16 12.30 13.94
C ALA A 294 -8.07 11.42 14.80
N ARG A 295 -7.61 10.20 15.11
CA ARG A 295 -8.31 9.27 16.01
C ARG A 295 -7.32 8.70 17.01
N LEU A 296 -7.76 8.51 18.26
CA LEU A 296 -6.94 7.86 19.27
C LEU A 296 -6.61 6.42 18.84
N ASN A 297 -5.43 5.94 19.18
CA ASN A 297 -5.06 4.55 18.96
C ASN A 297 -5.95 3.63 19.81
N VAL A 298 -6.68 2.74 19.15
CA VAL A 298 -7.59 1.78 19.82
C VAL A 298 -6.88 0.89 20.84
N ALA A 299 -5.58 0.64 20.69
CA ALA A 299 -4.81 -0.08 21.70
C ALA A 299 -4.72 0.67 23.05
N ALA A 300 -4.77 2.00 23.04
CA ALA A 300 -4.85 2.79 24.28
C ALA A 300 -6.18 2.58 25.00
N LEU A 301 -7.30 2.55 24.25
CA LEU A 301 -8.63 2.27 24.78
C LEU A 301 -8.74 0.84 25.33
N GLY A 302 -8.21 -0.14 24.62
CA GLY A 302 -8.16 -1.52 25.08
C GLY A 302 -7.48 -1.65 26.45
N ARG A 303 -6.34 -0.95 26.66
CA ARG A 303 -5.64 -0.93 27.94
C ARG A 303 -6.43 -0.24 29.06
N LEU A 304 -7.21 0.80 28.73
CA LEU A 304 -8.12 1.42 29.70
C LEU A 304 -9.27 0.47 30.07
N ALA A 305 -9.87 -0.20 29.10
CA ALA A 305 -10.89 -1.20 29.33
C ALA A 305 -10.38 -2.36 30.21
N GLU A 306 -9.17 -2.87 29.95
CA GLU A 306 -8.51 -3.89 30.76
C GLU A 306 -8.29 -3.42 32.22
N ALA A 307 -7.87 -2.17 32.42
CA ALA A 307 -7.69 -1.59 33.75
C ALA A 307 -9.01 -1.44 34.51
N VAL A 308 -10.10 -1.08 33.82
CA VAL A 308 -11.44 -1.01 34.41
C VAL A 308 -11.96 -2.40 34.80
N THR A 309 -11.85 -3.37 33.89
CA THR A 309 -12.34 -4.74 34.13
C THR A 309 -11.50 -5.51 35.15
N GLY A 310 -10.21 -5.18 35.28
CA GLY A 310 -9.28 -5.78 36.23
C GLY A 310 -9.48 -5.35 37.68
N ASP A 311 -10.14 -4.21 37.94
CA ASP A 311 -10.38 -3.70 39.30
C ASP A 311 -11.67 -4.31 39.90
N PRO A 312 -11.57 -5.11 40.99
CA PRO A 312 -12.74 -5.74 41.59
C PRO A 312 -13.83 -4.76 42.03
N ALA A 313 -13.47 -3.56 42.52
CA ALA A 313 -14.42 -2.58 42.98
C ALA A 313 -15.27 -2.00 41.82
N ARG A 314 -14.64 -1.69 40.68
CA ARG A 314 -15.32 -1.20 39.48
C ARG A 314 -16.06 -2.30 38.74
N ARG A 315 -15.49 -3.53 38.75
CA ARG A 315 -16.07 -4.69 38.11
C ARG A 315 -17.49 -4.98 38.62
N ALA A 316 -17.80 -4.70 39.90
CA ALA A 316 -19.11 -4.92 40.45
C ALA A 316 -20.24 -4.18 39.71
N ASP A 317 -19.93 -3.03 39.11
CA ASP A 317 -20.88 -2.21 38.35
C ASP A 317 -20.98 -2.57 36.88
N LEU A 318 -20.05 -3.41 36.36
CA LEU A 318 -20.01 -3.75 34.94
C LEU A 318 -21.11 -4.74 34.56
N PRO A 319 -21.79 -4.53 33.43
CA PRO A 319 -22.72 -5.52 32.88
C PRO A 319 -21.95 -6.76 32.42
N LEU A 320 -22.48 -7.94 32.75
CA LEU A 320 -22.03 -9.23 32.25
C LEU A 320 -23.10 -9.81 31.32
N ALA A 321 -22.67 -10.32 30.18
CA ALA A 321 -23.48 -11.04 29.21
C ALA A 321 -22.80 -12.36 28.84
N LEU A 322 -23.59 -13.30 28.32
CA LEU A 322 -23.04 -14.55 27.77
C LEU A 322 -22.14 -14.28 26.56
N ALA A 323 -21.14 -15.14 26.37
CA ALA A 323 -20.32 -15.09 25.16
C ALA A 323 -21.23 -15.22 23.93
N PRO A 324 -21.13 -14.29 22.95
CA PRO A 324 -21.96 -14.35 21.75
C PRO A 324 -21.78 -15.67 21.01
N GLY A 325 -22.86 -16.23 20.46
CA GLY A 325 -22.84 -17.48 19.72
C GLY A 325 -22.52 -18.73 20.55
N TRP A 326 -22.74 -18.68 21.88
CA TRP A 326 -22.71 -19.87 22.71
C TRP A 326 -23.88 -20.83 22.34
N GLY A 327 -23.75 -22.09 22.64
CA GLY A 327 -24.79 -23.09 22.36
C GLY A 327 -24.68 -24.32 23.26
N ARG A 328 -25.70 -25.16 23.24
CA ARG A 328 -25.71 -26.45 23.95
C ARG A 328 -25.39 -27.60 22.98
N VAL A 329 -24.51 -28.47 23.39
CA VAL A 329 -24.15 -29.70 22.66
C VAL A 329 -24.08 -30.83 23.70
N ASP A 330 -25.00 -31.77 23.63
CA ASP A 330 -25.19 -32.86 24.58
C ASP A 330 -25.24 -32.35 26.05
N ASP A 331 -24.30 -32.79 26.93
CA ASP A 331 -24.18 -32.40 28.33
C ASP A 331 -23.23 -31.21 28.53
N ARG A 332 -22.90 -30.44 27.45
CA ARG A 332 -21.91 -29.38 27.49
C ARG A 332 -22.45 -28.09 26.91
N VAL A 333 -21.89 -27.00 27.40
CA VAL A 333 -22.02 -25.64 26.83
C VAL A 333 -20.83 -25.38 25.94
N ARG A 334 -21.11 -25.11 24.68
CA ARG A 334 -20.12 -24.77 23.66
C ARG A 334 -20.04 -23.26 23.49
N TYR A 335 -18.83 -22.69 23.44
CA TYR A 335 -18.61 -21.27 23.15
C TYR A 335 -17.21 -21.04 22.56
N VAL A 336 -17.01 -19.88 21.89
CA VAL A 336 -15.70 -19.48 21.39
C VAL A 336 -15.02 -18.56 22.41
N ARG A 337 -13.87 -19.00 22.89
CA ARG A 337 -12.97 -18.13 23.64
C ARG A 337 -12.00 -17.44 22.70
N ARG A 338 -11.91 -16.13 22.82
CA ARG A 338 -11.03 -15.28 22.01
C ARG A 338 -9.96 -14.66 22.88
N TRP A 339 -8.70 -14.71 22.41
CA TRP A 339 -7.57 -14.02 23.02
C TRP A 339 -7.06 -12.95 22.08
N THR A 340 -6.82 -11.77 22.62
CA THR A 340 -6.06 -10.71 21.97
C THR A 340 -4.69 -10.63 22.62
N THR A 341 -3.65 -10.88 21.87
CA THR A 341 -2.27 -10.63 22.32
C THR A 341 -1.92 -9.19 21.93
N SER A 342 -1.96 -8.27 22.88
CA SER A 342 -1.38 -6.94 22.67
C SER A 342 0.13 -7.10 22.67
N GLY A 343 0.77 -7.01 21.52
CA GLY A 343 2.24 -7.02 21.46
C GLY A 343 2.82 -5.84 22.24
N ASP A 344 3.93 -6.06 22.93
CA ASP A 344 4.66 -5.01 23.67
C ASP A 344 5.25 -3.93 22.76
N GLU A 345 5.32 -4.16 21.47
CA GLU A 345 5.86 -3.26 20.46
C GLU A 345 4.81 -2.77 19.47
N ASP A 346 4.59 -1.46 19.50
CA ASP A 346 3.49 -0.68 18.91
C ASP A 346 3.37 -0.68 17.38
N THR A 347 4.18 -1.40 16.62
CA THR A 347 4.25 -1.21 15.17
C THR A 347 4.10 -2.46 14.32
N ALA A 348 4.14 -3.64 14.91
CA ALA A 348 3.96 -4.89 14.19
C ALA A 348 2.57 -5.47 14.48
N VAL A 349 1.69 -5.47 13.49
CA VAL A 349 0.55 -6.39 13.47
C VAL A 349 1.15 -7.79 13.42
N THR A 350 1.22 -8.47 14.57
CA THR A 350 1.63 -9.86 14.62
C THR A 350 0.51 -10.73 14.07
N PHE A 351 0.84 -11.70 13.22
CA PHE A 351 -0.12 -12.66 12.66
C PHE A 351 -0.89 -13.47 13.71
N ASP A 352 -0.49 -13.40 14.96
CA ASP A 352 -1.08 -14.08 16.12
C ASP A 352 -1.79 -13.12 17.09
N ALA A 353 -2.16 -11.93 16.67
CA ALA A 353 -2.76 -10.92 17.55
C ALA A 353 -4.13 -11.33 18.09
N VAL A 354 -4.88 -12.13 17.35
CA VAL A 354 -6.20 -12.65 17.74
C VAL A 354 -6.23 -14.16 17.50
N ARG A 355 -6.57 -14.92 18.55
CA ARG A 355 -6.75 -16.37 18.47
C ARG A 355 -8.11 -16.73 19.02
N ASP A 356 -8.82 -17.58 18.31
CA ASP A 356 -10.08 -18.19 18.74
C ASP A 356 -9.86 -19.66 19.05
N ARG A 357 -10.53 -20.14 20.09
CA ARG A 357 -10.65 -21.57 20.34
C ARG A 357 -12.06 -21.92 20.75
N LEU A 358 -12.53 -23.06 20.27
CA LEU A 358 -13.79 -23.66 20.69
C LEU A 358 -13.60 -24.32 22.05
N PHE A 359 -14.42 -23.91 23.00
CA PHE A 359 -14.41 -24.44 24.37
C PHE A 359 -15.70 -25.15 24.67
N PHE A 360 -15.60 -26.18 25.50
CA PHE A 360 -16.72 -26.96 26.00
C PHE A 360 -16.68 -26.99 27.50
N LEU A 361 -17.70 -26.44 28.16
CA LEU A 361 -17.89 -26.57 29.63
C LEU A 361 -18.94 -27.63 29.88
N ARG A 362 -18.67 -28.47 30.89
CA ARG A 362 -19.70 -29.38 31.34
C ARG A 362 -20.88 -28.61 31.89
N SER A 363 -22.07 -28.92 31.42
CA SER A 363 -23.31 -28.33 31.90
C SER A 363 -23.50 -28.71 33.38
N SER A 364 -23.56 -27.71 34.25
CA SER A 364 -23.86 -27.89 35.68
C SER A 364 -25.16 -27.15 36.02
N GLY A 365 -25.89 -27.62 36.99
CA GLY A 365 -27.16 -26.97 37.38
C GLY A 365 -27.02 -25.49 37.72
N THR A 366 -25.85 -25.06 38.21
CA THR A 366 -25.54 -23.64 38.46
C THR A 366 -25.32 -22.88 37.16
N LEU A 367 -24.51 -23.42 36.27
CA LEU A 367 -24.21 -22.82 34.97
C LEU A 367 -25.50 -22.65 34.14
N GLU A 368 -26.34 -23.67 34.10
CA GLU A 368 -27.63 -23.63 33.38
C GLU A 368 -28.57 -22.56 33.92
N ARG A 369 -28.69 -22.40 35.25
CA ARG A 369 -29.53 -21.36 35.83
C ARG A 369 -28.94 -19.96 35.59
N LEU A 370 -27.63 -19.82 35.64
CA LEU A 370 -26.93 -18.57 35.30
C LEU A 370 -27.17 -18.21 33.84
N ILE A 371 -27.04 -19.20 32.94
CA ILE A 371 -27.34 -19.01 31.51
C ILE A 371 -28.79 -18.55 31.32
N ALA A 372 -29.74 -19.26 31.91
CA ALA A 372 -31.16 -18.90 31.79
C ALA A 372 -31.45 -17.49 32.30
N LEU A 373 -30.80 -17.04 33.40
CA LEU A 373 -30.93 -15.70 33.89
C LEU A 373 -30.37 -14.65 32.92
N LEU A 374 -29.21 -14.92 32.31
CA LEU A 374 -28.58 -14.01 31.35
C LEU A 374 -29.29 -14.01 30.01
N GLU A 375 -29.91 -15.13 29.60
CA GLU A 375 -30.80 -15.20 28.41
C GLU A 375 -32.05 -14.34 28.62
N ASP A 376 -32.69 -14.41 29.80
CA ASP A 376 -33.90 -13.64 30.11
C ASP A 376 -33.65 -12.14 30.17
N ARG A 377 -32.51 -11.70 30.74
CA ARG A 377 -32.19 -10.29 30.97
C ARG A 377 -31.25 -9.64 29.97
N GLY A 378 -30.63 -10.42 29.08
CA GLY A 378 -29.58 -9.99 28.15
C GLY A 378 -28.25 -9.68 28.83
N SER A 379 -28.27 -8.85 29.88
CA SER A 379 -27.09 -8.58 30.72
C SER A 379 -27.49 -8.28 32.17
N VAL A 380 -26.61 -8.58 33.10
CA VAL A 380 -26.79 -8.32 34.56
C VAL A 380 -25.49 -7.74 35.11
N ARG A 381 -25.57 -6.80 36.04
CA ARG A 381 -24.35 -6.26 36.69
C ARG A 381 -23.64 -7.34 37.47
N HIS A 382 -22.31 -7.34 37.41
CA HIS A 382 -21.46 -8.35 38.06
C HIS A 382 -21.81 -8.49 39.55
N GLY A 383 -21.98 -7.39 40.31
CA GLY A 383 -22.32 -7.44 41.73
C GLY A 383 -23.72 -7.99 42.02
N GLU A 384 -24.72 -7.70 41.17
CA GLU A 384 -26.06 -8.30 41.25
C GLU A 384 -26.00 -9.81 40.94
N LEU A 385 -25.22 -10.19 39.92
CA LEU A 385 -25.04 -11.58 39.55
C LEU A 385 -24.32 -12.38 40.65
N ALA A 386 -23.32 -11.77 41.30
CA ALA A 386 -22.63 -12.39 42.45
C ALA A 386 -23.56 -12.59 43.64
N ALA A 387 -24.39 -11.57 43.98
CA ALA A 387 -25.39 -11.68 45.04
C ALA A 387 -26.45 -12.74 44.73
N TRP A 388 -26.94 -12.80 43.49
CA TRP A 388 -27.87 -13.81 43.04
C TRP A 388 -27.29 -15.22 43.17
N LEU A 389 -26.03 -15.38 42.72
CA LEU A 389 -25.33 -16.69 42.76
C LEU A 389 -25.09 -17.16 44.19
N ALA A 390 -24.70 -16.27 45.11
CA ALA A 390 -24.53 -16.55 46.52
C ALA A 390 -25.84 -17.03 47.14
N ALA A 391 -26.97 -16.35 46.86
CA ALA A 391 -28.30 -16.70 47.35
C ALA A 391 -28.80 -18.02 46.77
N ASP A 392 -28.61 -18.29 45.48
CA ASP A 392 -29.05 -19.49 44.79
C ASP A 392 -28.35 -20.76 45.29
N ARG A 393 -27.10 -20.61 45.72
CA ARG A 393 -26.23 -21.75 46.14
C ARG A 393 -26.10 -21.86 47.67
N GLY A 394 -26.47 -20.86 48.41
CA GLY A 394 -26.11 -20.73 49.81
C GLY A 394 -24.58 -20.62 50.01
N ALA A 395 -23.87 -20.08 48.97
CA ALA A 395 -22.45 -19.85 48.95
C ALA A 395 -22.07 -18.51 49.57
N THR A 396 -20.82 -18.37 49.96
CA THR A 396 -20.29 -17.08 50.41
C THR A 396 -20.14 -16.08 49.25
N ALA A 397 -20.14 -14.80 49.51
CA ALA A 397 -19.88 -13.80 48.48
C ALA A 397 -18.52 -13.98 47.77
N ALA A 398 -17.51 -14.45 48.53
CA ALA A 398 -16.18 -14.71 47.97
C ALA A 398 -16.17 -15.87 46.97
N GLU A 399 -16.93 -16.97 47.28
CA GLU A 399 -17.07 -18.11 46.37
C GLU A 399 -17.84 -17.73 45.07
N ALA A 400 -18.89 -16.91 45.20
CA ALA A 400 -19.63 -16.40 44.06
C ALA A 400 -18.76 -15.51 43.16
N GLU A 401 -17.98 -14.63 43.78
CA GLU A 401 -17.01 -13.75 43.07
C GLU A 401 -15.93 -14.59 42.36
N GLN A 402 -15.38 -15.60 43.01
CA GLN A 402 -14.39 -16.49 42.41
C GLN A 402 -14.97 -17.26 41.23
N TYR A 403 -16.22 -17.72 41.30
CA TYR A 403 -16.89 -18.42 40.21
C TYR A 403 -17.12 -17.52 39.02
N LEU A 404 -17.62 -16.29 39.23
CA LEU A 404 -17.83 -15.32 38.15
C LEU A 404 -16.52 -14.86 37.51
N THR A 405 -15.49 -14.62 38.33
CA THR A 405 -14.15 -14.31 37.82
C THR A 405 -13.61 -15.44 36.96
N ALA A 406 -13.79 -16.69 37.38
CA ALA A 406 -13.40 -17.84 36.54
C ALA A 406 -14.17 -17.88 35.22
N LEU A 407 -15.47 -17.59 35.19
CA LEU A 407 -16.26 -17.54 33.96
C LEU A 407 -15.83 -16.41 33.04
N LEU A 408 -15.44 -15.24 33.59
CA LEU A 408 -14.83 -14.13 32.83
C LEU A 408 -13.47 -14.52 32.26
N ASP A 409 -12.61 -15.12 33.08
CA ASP A 409 -11.24 -15.53 32.66
C ASP A 409 -11.26 -16.57 31.54
N ILE A 410 -12.22 -17.51 31.59
CA ILE A 410 -12.39 -18.48 30.50
C ILE A 410 -13.22 -17.91 29.33
N GLY A 411 -13.79 -16.72 29.44
CA GLY A 411 -14.53 -16.02 28.38
C GLY A 411 -15.95 -16.52 28.14
N MET A 412 -16.54 -17.33 29.04
CA MET A 412 -17.94 -17.78 28.96
C MET A 412 -18.93 -16.63 29.19
N VAL A 413 -18.55 -15.67 30.06
CA VAL A 413 -19.23 -14.38 30.20
C VAL A 413 -18.27 -13.24 29.81
N GLN A 414 -18.82 -12.15 29.33
CA GLN A 414 -18.05 -11.01 28.82
C GLN A 414 -18.67 -9.69 29.33
N VAL A 415 -17.86 -8.64 29.33
CA VAL A 415 -18.33 -7.27 29.58
C VAL A 415 -18.66 -6.61 28.25
N PRO A 416 -19.91 -6.39 27.89
CA PRO A 416 -20.26 -5.68 26.66
C PRO A 416 -19.97 -4.16 26.81
N GLY A 417 -19.78 -3.47 25.67
CA GLY A 417 -19.75 -2.01 25.57
C GLY A 417 -18.40 -1.34 25.79
N LEU A 418 -17.39 -1.98 26.40
CA LEU A 418 -16.07 -1.39 26.61
C LEU A 418 -15.05 -1.75 25.51
N ARG A 419 -15.45 -2.50 24.50
CA ARG A 419 -14.59 -2.86 23.35
C ARG A 419 -14.92 -1.94 22.18
N THR A 420 -13.89 -1.52 21.46
CA THR A 420 -14.06 -0.76 20.20
C THR A 420 -14.68 -1.67 19.14
N ALA A 421 -15.79 -1.23 18.57
CA ALA A 421 -16.40 -1.88 17.41
C ALA A 421 -15.77 -1.39 16.11
N VAL A 422 -15.87 -2.20 15.03
CA VAL A 422 -15.28 -1.87 13.72
C VAL A 422 -15.92 -0.59 13.13
N HIS A 423 -17.20 -0.35 13.42
CA HIS A 423 -17.96 0.79 12.94
C HIS A 423 -17.86 2.04 13.86
N ASP A 424 -17.02 2.00 14.90
CA ASP A 424 -16.76 3.18 15.74
C ASP A 424 -15.84 4.15 14.99
N THR A 425 -16.43 5.06 14.24
CA THR A 425 -15.67 6.08 13.49
C THR A 425 -14.93 7.06 14.42
N ASP A 426 -15.43 7.28 15.65
CA ASP A 426 -14.76 7.99 16.75
C ASP A 426 -14.68 7.10 17.99
N PRO A 427 -13.66 6.23 18.10
CA PRO A 427 -13.58 5.20 19.14
C PRO A 427 -13.41 5.79 20.56
N LEU A 428 -12.79 6.98 20.72
CA LEU A 428 -12.62 7.61 22.02
C LEU A 428 -13.95 8.14 22.54
N ARG A 429 -14.77 8.75 21.69
CA ARG A 429 -16.10 9.22 22.04
C ARG A 429 -17.04 8.05 22.34
N ALA A 430 -17.02 7.00 21.53
CA ALA A 430 -17.79 5.78 21.77
C ALA A 430 -17.46 5.15 23.13
N PHE A 431 -16.15 5.06 23.47
CA PHE A 431 -15.72 4.57 24.77
C PHE A 431 -16.18 5.46 25.93
N GLN A 432 -16.12 6.78 25.79
CA GLN A 432 -16.61 7.73 26.78
C GLN A 432 -18.12 7.59 27.00
N ASP A 433 -18.89 7.45 25.94
CA ASP A 433 -20.35 7.29 26.03
C ASP A 433 -20.72 5.93 26.64
N ALA A 434 -19.96 4.86 26.35
CA ALA A 434 -20.12 3.57 27.02
C ALA A 434 -19.88 3.67 28.53
N LEU A 435 -18.87 4.42 28.99
CA LEU A 435 -18.64 4.70 30.41
C LEU A 435 -19.81 5.44 31.04
N ARG A 436 -20.32 6.50 30.38
CA ARG A 436 -21.49 7.24 30.87
C ARG A 436 -22.74 6.37 31.01
N ALA A 437 -22.93 5.43 30.06
CA ALA A 437 -24.04 4.50 30.06
C ALA A 437 -24.03 3.52 31.25
N LEU A 438 -22.89 3.29 31.92
CA LEU A 438 -22.79 2.47 33.14
C LEU A 438 -23.58 3.10 34.33
N GLY A 439 -23.71 4.43 34.34
CA GLY A 439 -24.52 5.15 35.34
C GLY A 439 -23.96 5.12 36.76
N SER A 440 -22.71 4.73 36.97
CA SER A 440 -22.00 4.77 38.25
C SER A 440 -21.14 6.03 38.39
N ASP A 441 -20.96 6.53 39.60
CA ASP A 441 -20.23 7.79 39.87
C ASP A 441 -18.79 7.74 39.32
N TRP A 442 -18.06 6.65 39.58
CA TRP A 442 -16.69 6.49 39.11
C TRP A 442 -16.60 6.47 37.60
N ALA A 443 -17.60 5.90 36.92
CA ALA A 443 -17.61 5.83 35.45
C ALA A 443 -17.91 7.21 34.85
N GLY A 444 -18.79 7.97 35.45
CA GLY A 444 -19.07 9.38 35.14
C GLY A 444 -17.83 10.26 35.32
N GLU A 445 -17.09 10.10 36.42
CA GLU A 445 -15.84 10.80 36.67
C GLU A 445 -14.76 10.43 35.65
N LEU A 446 -14.63 9.15 35.34
CA LEU A 446 -13.66 8.66 34.33
C LEU A 446 -14.01 9.23 32.95
N ALA A 447 -15.28 9.20 32.56
CA ALA A 447 -15.76 9.78 31.32
C ALA A 447 -15.46 11.30 31.25
N GLY A 448 -15.67 12.06 32.33
CA GLY A 448 -15.30 13.48 32.39
C GLY A 448 -13.80 13.74 32.24
N ARG A 449 -12.94 12.84 32.72
CA ARG A 449 -11.48 12.94 32.53
C ARG A 449 -11.03 12.71 31.10
N LEU A 450 -11.83 12.03 30.28
CA LEU A 450 -11.56 11.81 28.85
C LEU A 450 -11.91 13.07 28.02
N ASP A 451 -12.55 14.10 28.55
CA ASP A 451 -12.81 15.36 27.84
C ASP A 451 -11.50 16.06 27.40
N GLY A 452 -10.45 16.00 28.24
CA GLY A 452 -9.12 16.49 27.89
C GLY A 452 -8.51 15.81 26.68
N PRO A 453 -8.34 14.47 26.72
CA PRO A 453 -7.94 13.68 25.57
C PRO A 453 -8.77 13.94 24.31
N LEU A 454 -10.09 13.95 24.38
CA LEU A 454 -10.99 14.27 23.25
C LEU A 454 -10.67 15.62 22.62
N SER A 455 -10.63 16.68 23.45
CA SER A 455 -10.31 18.05 22.97
C SER A 455 -8.95 18.10 22.28
N ARG A 456 -7.95 17.34 22.74
CA ARG A 456 -6.62 17.29 22.11
C ARG A 456 -6.67 16.56 20.77
N VAL A 457 -7.38 15.45 20.67
CA VAL A 457 -7.56 14.68 19.42
C VAL A 457 -8.27 15.53 18.38
N ASP A 458 -9.38 16.18 18.74
CA ASP A 458 -10.18 17.02 17.82
C ASP A 458 -9.36 18.20 17.27
N ARG A 459 -8.51 18.80 18.10
CA ARG A 459 -7.69 19.96 17.71
C ARG A 459 -6.42 19.59 16.94
N PHE A 460 -5.95 18.32 17.04
CA PHE A 460 -4.63 17.92 16.56
C PHE A 460 -4.45 18.16 15.07
N ALA A 461 -5.41 17.73 14.25
CA ALA A 461 -5.29 17.76 12.79
C ALA A 461 -5.23 19.18 12.22
N ALA A 462 -5.95 20.13 12.84
CA ALA A 462 -5.98 21.54 12.43
C ALA A 462 -4.81 22.38 13.00
N ALA A 463 -4.04 21.84 13.96
CA ALA A 463 -2.98 22.57 14.64
C ALA A 463 -1.70 22.68 13.80
N ALA A 464 -0.95 23.77 13.98
CA ALA A 464 0.39 23.94 13.42
C ALA A 464 1.41 22.95 14.04
N PRO A 465 2.51 22.59 13.36
CA PRO A 465 3.45 21.57 13.86
C PRO A 465 3.96 21.77 15.31
N PRO A 466 4.27 22.97 15.79
CA PRO A 466 4.66 23.16 17.18
C PRO A 466 3.54 22.86 18.16
N ASP A 467 2.31 23.28 17.84
CA ASP A 467 1.14 23.05 18.67
C ASP A 467 0.72 21.57 18.67
N ARG A 468 0.87 20.87 17.53
CA ARG A 468 0.67 19.42 17.43
C ARG A 468 1.56 18.66 18.41
N ARG A 469 2.83 19.08 18.60
CA ARG A 469 3.74 18.46 19.57
C ARG A 469 3.22 18.63 20.98
N GLN A 470 2.80 19.84 21.36
CA GLN A 470 2.23 20.11 22.69
C GLN A 470 0.95 19.31 22.93
N LEU A 471 0.06 19.23 21.93
CA LEU A 471 -1.17 18.44 22.02
C LEU A 471 -0.86 16.95 22.22
N LEU A 472 0.14 16.40 21.49
CA LEU A 472 0.54 14.99 21.57
C LEU A 472 1.17 14.65 22.93
N ASP A 473 2.03 15.53 23.46
CA ASP A 473 2.67 15.35 24.76
C ASP A 473 1.64 15.47 25.88
N GLY A 474 0.72 16.43 25.80
CA GLY A 474 -0.40 16.56 26.71
C GLY A 474 -1.35 15.36 26.68
N LEU A 475 -1.65 14.82 25.47
CA LEU A 475 -2.47 13.62 25.33
C LEU A 475 -1.81 12.40 26.01
N ARG A 476 -0.50 12.23 25.84
CA ARG A 476 0.24 11.15 26.52
C ARG A 476 0.20 11.28 28.02
N GLU A 477 0.29 12.50 28.55
CA GLU A 477 0.25 12.76 29.98
C GLU A 477 -1.15 12.55 30.56
N ASP A 478 -2.20 13.00 29.86
CA ASP A 478 -3.58 12.75 30.23
C ASP A 478 -3.86 11.23 30.33
N LEU A 479 -3.44 10.47 29.31
CA LEU A 479 -3.62 9.00 29.29
C LEU A 479 -2.85 8.31 30.42
N ARG A 480 -1.62 8.74 30.74
CA ARG A 480 -0.85 8.21 31.88
C ARG A 480 -1.55 8.50 33.18
N THR A 481 -2.07 9.71 33.34
CA THR A 481 -2.82 10.12 34.54
C THR A 481 -4.05 9.24 34.73
N VAL A 482 -4.83 9.02 33.66
CA VAL A 482 -6.00 8.13 33.69
C VAL A 482 -5.59 6.69 34.05
N GLN A 483 -4.55 6.14 33.42
CA GLN A 483 -4.06 4.78 33.70
C GLN A 483 -3.59 4.64 35.16
N THR A 484 -2.86 5.64 35.69
CA THR A 484 -2.37 5.63 37.07
C THR A 484 -3.53 5.62 38.07
N GLN A 485 -4.57 6.41 37.82
CA GLN A 485 -5.77 6.46 38.65
C GLN A 485 -6.63 5.18 38.59
N LEU A 486 -6.55 4.48 37.47
CA LEU A 486 -7.15 3.13 37.34
C LEU A 486 -6.32 2.03 38.02
N GLY A 487 -5.17 2.37 38.65
CA GLY A 487 -4.29 1.38 39.28
C GLY A 487 -3.37 0.63 38.32
N ALA A 488 -3.36 0.98 37.05
CA ALA A 488 -2.54 0.34 36.04
C ALA A 488 -1.09 0.91 36.03
N VAL A 489 -0.38 0.78 37.16
CA VAL A 489 0.98 1.33 37.39
C VAL A 489 2.03 0.84 36.37
N ARG A 490 1.80 -0.29 35.71
CA ARG A 490 2.64 -0.85 34.67
C ARG A 490 2.13 -0.61 33.25
N GLY A 491 0.99 0.10 33.10
CA GLY A 491 0.39 0.41 31.81
C GLY A 491 1.29 1.35 30.99
N ARG A 492 1.75 0.93 29.82
CA ARG A 492 2.47 1.82 28.89
C ARG A 492 1.49 2.43 27.92
N VAL A 493 1.54 3.75 27.79
CA VAL A 493 0.87 4.44 26.68
C VAL A 493 1.56 4.00 25.37
N PRO A 494 0.82 3.63 24.31
CA PRO A 494 1.39 3.27 23.02
C PRO A 494 2.34 4.35 22.48
N GLN A 495 3.41 3.95 21.78
CA GLN A 495 4.31 4.92 21.15
C GLN A 495 3.56 5.74 20.09
N THR A 496 2.78 5.09 19.25
CA THR A 496 1.85 5.73 18.32
C THR A 496 0.51 5.95 19.02
N VAL A 497 0.30 7.14 19.56
CA VAL A 497 -0.92 7.47 20.33
C VAL A 497 -2.09 7.83 19.43
N LEU A 498 -1.80 8.42 18.26
CA LEU A 498 -2.79 8.91 17.29
C LEU A 498 -2.57 8.29 15.91
N TYR A 499 -3.67 8.05 15.22
CA TYR A 499 -3.73 7.84 13.78
C TYR A 499 -4.36 9.06 13.12
N GLU A 500 -3.78 9.52 12.03
CA GLU A 500 -4.29 10.65 11.24
C GLU A 500 -4.43 10.22 9.78
N ASP A 501 -5.61 10.41 9.23
CA ASP A 501 -5.90 10.30 7.80
C ASP A 501 -6.12 11.70 7.23
N VAL A 502 -5.59 11.96 6.03
CA VAL A 502 -5.52 13.31 5.45
C VAL A 502 -6.16 13.31 4.08
N THR A 503 -7.00 14.32 3.82
CA THR A 503 -7.67 14.52 2.52
C THR A 503 -6.95 15.58 1.71
N ALA A 504 -6.86 15.38 0.39
CA ALA A 504 -6.22 16.30 -0.55
C ALA A 504 -7.25 16.98 -1.49
N GLY A 505 -8.48 17.13 -1.05
CA GLY A 505 -9.62 17.69 -1.77
C GLY A 505 -10.92 16.94 -1.44
N ARG A 506 -12.03 17.38 -2.03
CA ARG A 506 -13.36 16.80 -1.75
C ARG A 506 -13.68 15.62 -2.67
N GLU A 507 -13.56 15.80 -3.96
CA GLU A 507 -13.91 14.80 -4.97
C GLU A 507 -13.22 15.11 -6.31
N VAL A 508 -12.89 14.06 -7.07
CA VAL A 508 -12.32 14.15 -8.41
C VAL A 508 -13.24 13.45 -9.40
N ARG A 509 -13.52 14.11 -10.55
CA ARG A 509 -14.26 13.52 -11.65
C ARG A 509 -13.42 13.49 -12.90
N LEU A 510 -13.28 12.33 -13.50
CA LEU A 510 -12.51 12.08 -14.71
C LEU A 510 -13.43 11.54 -15.82
N PRO A 511 -13.14 11.83 -17.09
CA PRO A 511 -13.96 11.35 -18.20
C PRO A 511 -13.82 9.85 -18.37
N LEU A 512 -14.94 9.13 -18.27
CA LEU A 512 -15.00 7.69 -18.47
C LEU A 512 -14.56 7.28 -19.87
N GLU A 513 -14.87 8.11 -20.87
CA GLU A 513 -14.53 7.86 -22.27
C GLU A 513 -13.01 7.84 -22.50
N ALA A 514 -12.26 8.73 -21.84
CA ALA A 514 -10.79 8.73 -21.92
C ALA A 514 -10.19 7.46 -21.30
N TRP A 515 -10.68 7.05 -20.12
CA TRP A 515 -10.26 5.81 -19.48
C TRP A 515 -10.60 4.57 -20.33
N THR A 516 -11.83 4.50 -20.84
CA THR A 516 -12.32 3.37 -21.64
C THR A 516 -11.52 3.20 -22.93
N ARG A 517 -11.21 4.31 -23.61
CA ARG A 517 -10.45 4.29 -24.85
C ARG A 517 -8.99 3.92 -24.63
N SER A 518 -8.39 4.40 -23.52
CA SER A 518 -6.94 4.30 -23.30
C SER A 518 -6.52 3.04 -22.52
N VAL A 519 -7.25 2.65 -21.48
CA VAL A 519 -6.77 1.67 -20.47
C VAL A 519 -7.71 0.49 -20.29
N ALA A 520 -9.03 0.70 -20.27
CA ALA A 520 -10.00 -0.28 -19.80
C ALA A 520 -9.95 -1.61 -20.57
N GLY A 521 -9.77 -1.56 -21.89
CA GLY A 521 -9.70 -2.76 -22.73
C GLY A 521 -8.53 -3.66 -22.34
N SER A 522 -7.32 -3.10 -22.25
CA SER A 522 -6.13 -3.84 -21.85
C SER A 522 -6.20 -4.34 -20.41
N LEU A 523 -6.80 -3.56 -19.50
CA LEU A 523 -6.97 -3.96 -18.10
C LEU A 523 -7.95 -5.15 -17.99
N SER A 524 -9.05 -5.12 -18.74
CA SER A 524 -10.04 -6.21 -18.76
C SER A 524 -9.44 -7.54 -19.25
N GLU A 525 -8.54 -7.53 -20.24
CA GLU A 525 -7.85 -8.75 -20.65
C GLU A 525 -6.89 -9.27 -19.54
N VAL A 526 -6.23 -8.39 -18.82
CA VAL A 526 -5.39 -8.75 -17.66
C VAL A 526 -6.25 -9.32 -16.52
N GLU A 527 -7.44 -8.76 -16.26
CA GLU A 527 -8.37 -9.27 -15.23
C GLU A 527 -8.73 -10.74 -15.44
N ARG A 528 -8.86 -11.19 -16.69
CA ARG A 528 -9.19 -12.58 -17.02
C ARG A 528 -8.14 -13.59 -16.56
N VAL A 529 -6.89 -13.19 -16.43
CA VAL A 529 -5.79 -14.07 -16.02
C VAL A 529 -5.41 -13.90 -14.53
N LEU A 530 -5.92 -12.88 -13.83
CA LEU A 530 -5.62 -12.65 -12.41
C LEU A 530 -5.96 -13.84 -11.50
N PRO A 531 -7.01 -14.68 -11.76
CA PRO A 531 -7.26 -15.86 -10.94
C PRO A 531 -6.08 -16.83 -10.87
N ALA A 532 -5.21 -16.90 -11.89
CA ALA A 532 -3.99 -17.71 -11.84
C ALA A 532 -3.05 -17.25 -10.70
N PHE A 533 -3.10 -15.99 -10.34
CA PHE A 533 -2.25 -15.36 -9.32
C PHE A 533 -2.95 -15.13 -7.97
N ASP A 534 -4.26 -15.47 -7.86
CA ASP A 534 -5.01 -15.34 -6.62
C ASP A 534 -4.47 -16.32 -5.56
N LEU A 535 -3.99 -15.76 -4.43
CA LEU A 535 -3.43 -16.53 -3.33
C LEU A 535 -4.47 -17.31 -2.53
N THR A 536 -5.76 -16.92 -2.63
CA THR A 536 -6.86 -17.55 -1.89
C THR A 536 -7.62 -18.59 -2.72
N LEU A 537 -7.52 -18.53 -4.04
CA LEU A 537 -8.27 -19.42 -4.93
C LEU A 537 -7.98 -20.92 -4.71
N PRO A 538 -6.73 -21.38 -4.54
CA PRO A 538 -6.46 -22.79 -4.22
C PRO A 538 -7.15 -23.23 -2.92
N GLN A 539 -7.18 -22.35 -1.91
CA GLN A 539 -7.84 -22.63 -0.62
C GLN A 539 -9.35 -22.72 -0.76
N ARG A 540 -9.99 -21.86 -1.59
CA ARG A 540 -11.43 -21.90 -1.90
C ARG A 540 -11.81 -23.21 -2.59
N ILE A 541 -11.04 -23.61 -3.60
CA ILE A 541 -11.24 -24.87 -4.33
C ILE A 541 -11.11 -26.06 -3.38
N THR A 542 -10.09 -26.03 -2.51
CA THR A 542 -9.83 -27.08 -1.52
C THR A 542 -10.96 -27.18 -0.50
N PHE A 543 -11.45 -26.04 0.02
CA PHE A 543 -12.58 -26.01 0.96
C PHE A 543 -13.87 -26.57 0.34
N LYS A 544 -14.15 -26.22 -0.93
CA LYS A 544 -15.25 -26.83 -1.68
C LYS A 544 -15.06 -28.35 -1.79
N GLY A 545 -13.89 -28.81 -2.14
CA GLY A 545 -13.58 -30.24 -2.24
C GLY A 545 -13.79 -30.98 -0.91
N PHE A 546 -13.33 -30.41 0.20
CA PHE A 546 -13.54 -30.95 1.56
C PHE A 546 -15.04 -31.05 1.88
N PHE A 547 -15.79 -29.96 1.60
CA PHE A 547 -17.24 -29.95 1.84
C PHE A 547 -17.95 -31.04 1.04
N VAL A 548 -17.70 -31.16 -0.25
CA VAL A 548 -18.31 -32.15 -1.14
C VAL A 548 -17.92 -33.59 -0.74
N ALA A 549 -16.69 -33.81 -0.29
CA ALA A 549 -16.28 -35.12 0.21
C ALA A 549 -17.03 -35.54 1.49
N ARG A 550 -17.46 -34.59 2.31
CA ARG A 550 -18.13 -34.84 3.61
C ARG A 550 -19.66 -34.85 3.52
N HIS A 551 -20.23 -33.95 2.73
CA HIS A 551 -21.66 -33.73 2.63
C HIS A 551 -22.29 -34.18 1.28
N GLY A 552 -21.46 -34.56 0.31
CA GLY A 552 -21.88 -34.90 -1.05
C GLY A 552 -22.15 -33.68 -1.95
N ARG A 553 -22.36 -33.96 -3.25
CA ARG A 553 -22.84 -32.95 -4.19
C ARG A 553 -24.28 -32.58 -3.83
N GLY A 554 -24.66 -31.31 -3.97
CA GLY A 554 -25.97 -30.82 -3.53
C GLY A 554 -26.17 -30.86 -2.01
N GLY A 555 -25.12 -31.24 -1.24
CA GLY A 555 -25.18 -31.39 0.19
C GLY A 555 -25.36 -30.06 0.93
N ARG A 556 -25.85 -30.15 2.17
CA ARG A 556 -26.11 -29.02 3.08
C ARG A 556 -25.44 -29.26 4.43
N CYS A 557 -24.96 -28.20 5.03
CA CYS A 557 -24.41 -28.18 6.41
C CYS A 557 -25.03 -27.01 7.18
N ASP A 558 -25.68 -27.30 8.31
CA ASP A 558 -26.32 -26.33 9.20
C ASP A 558 -25.41 -25.94 10.37
N ASP A 559 -24.46 -26.78 10.78
CA ASP A 559 -23.49 -26.47 11.86
C ASP A 559 -22.16 -25.99 11.27
N LEU A 560 -22.12 -24.70 10.89
CA LEU A 560 -20.93 -24.08 10.31
C LEU A 560 -19.73 -24.06 11.26
N LEU A 561 -19.96 -23.91 12.56
CA LEU A 561 -18.88 -23.88 13.55
C LEU A 561 -18.16 -25.23 13.62
N LYS A 562 -18.94 -26.32 13.59
CA LYS A 562 -18.37 -27.67 13.54
C LYS A 562 -17.66 -27.93 12.21
N LEU A 563 -18.25 -27.50 11.08
CA LEU A 563 -17.65 -27.65 9.75
C LEU A 563 -16.28 -26.97 9.68
N VAL A 564 -16.18 -25.73 10.19
CA VAL A 564 -14.92 -24.97 10.21
C VAL A 564 -13.89 -25.65 11.09
N HIS A 565 -14.29 -26.08 12.29
CA HIS A 565 -13.39 -26.80 13.19
C HIS A 565 -12.86 -28.09 12.56
N ASP A 566 -13.74 -28.92 11.99
CA ASP A 566 -13.35 -30.14 11.32
C ASP A 566 -12.45 -29.87 10.09
N PHE A 567 -12.72 -28.79 9.34
CA PHE A 567 -11.86 -28.40 8.20
C PHE A 567 -10.45 -28.04 8.63
N HIS A 568 -10.29 -27.29 9.73
CA HIS A 568 -8.98 -26.89 10.25
C HIS A 568 -8.21 -28.08 10.83
N GLU A 569 -8.83 -28.86 11.74
CA GLU A 569 -8.19 -29.98 12.43
C GLU A 569 -7.86 -31.15 11.48
N ASP A 570 -8.80 -31.51 10.59
CA ASP A 570 -8.64 -32.69 9.75
C ASP A 570 -7.82 -32.40 8.47
N PHE A 571 -7.73 -31.14 8.02
CA PHE A 571 -7.22 -30.85 6.69
C PHE A 571 -6.38 -29.57 6.59
N PHE A 572 -6.95 -28.40 6.93
CA PHE A 572 -6.40 -27.11 6.51
C PHE A 572 -5.05 -26.78 7.14
N ASP A 573 -4.83 -27.09 8.40
CA ASP A 573 -3.57 -26.78 9.11
C ASP A 573 -2.41 -27.57 8.51
N GLN A 574 -2.65 -28.81 8.12
CA GLN A 574 -1.65 -29.60 7.39
C GLN A 574 -1.42 -29.04 6.00
N TYR A 575 -2.48 -28.75 5.26
CA TYR A 575 -2.41 -28.16 3.90
C TYR A 575 -1.60 -26.86 3.90
N ILE A 576 -1.87 -25.93 4.81
CA ILE A 576 -1.13 -24.67 4.93
C ILE A 576 0.34 -24.92 5.30
N SER A 577 0.63 -25.89 6.17
CA SER A 577 2.01 -26.23 6.54
C SER A 577 2.82 -26.70 5.33
N PHE A 578 2.24 -27.51 4.46
CA PHE A 578 2.88 -27.94 3.22
C PHE A 578 3.01 -26.80 2.21
N THR A 579 1.91 -26.09 1.95
CA THR A 579 1.87 -25.00 0.98
C THR A 579 2.82 -23.87 1.35
N SER A 580 2.98 -23.57 2.64
CA SER A 580 3.89 -22.49 3.10
C SER A 580 5.38 -22.83 2.88
N ARG A 581 5.73 -24.11 2.73
CA ARG A 581 7.10 -24.57 2.44
C ARG A 581 7.37 -24.74 0.96
N ARG A 582 6.32 -24.73 0.14
CA ARG A 582 6.42 -24.91 -1.30
C ARG A 582 7.15 -23.74 -1.95
N THR A 583 8.07 -24.03 -2.85
CA THR A 583 8.60 -23.08 -3.81
C THR A 583 7.82 -23.25 -5.12
N PRO A 584 7.16 -22.19 -5.65
CA PRO A 584 6.33 -22.31 -6.85
C PRO A 584 7.09 -22.77 -8.11
N PHE A 585 8.42 -22.67 -8.09
CA PHE A 585 9.29 -23.07 -9.18
C PHE A 585 10.49 -23.83 -8.63
N ASP A 586 10.94 -24.87 -9.34
CA ASP A 586 12.15 -25.61 -9.01
C ASP A 586 13.42 -24.85 -9.42
N ALA A 587 14.59 -25.47 -9.26
CA ALA A 587 15.89 -24.87 -9.58
C ALA A 587 16.05 -24.58 -11.08
N GLU A 588 15.36 -25.33 -11.94
CA GLU A 588 15.33 -25.18 -13.39
C GLU A 588 14.23 -24.20 -13.85
N GLY A 589 13.49 -23.60 -12.93
CA GLY A 589 12.41 -22.67 -13.19
C GLY A 589 11.10 -23.31 -13.66
N ARG A 590 10.95 -24.65 -13.56
CA ARG A 590 9.70 -25.31 -13.91
C ARG A 590 8.69 -25.13 -12.80
N TYR A 591 7.42 -24.93 -13.19
CA TYR A 591 6.34 -24.78 -12.22
C TYR A 591 6.15 -26.06 -11.40
N VAL A 592 6.04 -25.90 -10.07
CA VAL A 592 5.73 -26.98 -9.12
C VAL A 592 4.24 -26.89 -8.78
N PRO A 593 3.43 -27.91 -9.10
CA PRO A 593 1.99 -27.88 -8.86
C PRO A 593 1.60 -27.69 -7.40
N GLU A 594 0.35 -27.22 -7.16
CA GLU A 594 -0.24 -27.16 -5.83
C GLU A 594 -0.49 -28.56 -5.26
N GLU A 595 -0.48 -28.65 -3.92
CA GLU A 595 -0.92 -29.86 -3.26
C GLU A 595 -2.40 -30.16 -3.54
N ASN A 596 -2.70 -31.29 -4.17
CA ASN A 596 -4.05 -31.67 -4.59
C ASN A 596 -4.44 -33.04 -4.05
N TRP A 597 -4.53 -33.18 -2.73
CA TRP A 597 -4.84 -34.45 -2.07
C TRP A 597 -6.23 -35.00 -2.37
N LEU A 598 -7.18 -34.12 -2.73
CA LEU A 598 -8.55 -34.49 -3.10
C LEU A 598 -8.74 -34.76 -4.60
N GLY A 599 -7.67 -34.63 -5.41
CA GLY A 599 -7.71 -34.86 -6.85
C GLY A 599 -8.61 -33.90 -7.63
N LEU A 600 -8.78 -32.67 -7.15
CA LEU A 600 -9.73 -31.68 -7.67
C LEU A 600 -9.33 -31.21 -9.08
N PRO A 601 -10.23 -31.30 -10.08
CA PRO A 601 -9.92 -30.88 -11.45
C PRO A 601 -9.68 -29.36 -11.56
N GLN A 602 -10.30 -28.55 -10.72
CA GLN A 602 -10.13 -27.10 -10.70
C GLN A 602 -8.71 -26.69 -10.24
N LEU A 603 -8.09 -27.44 -9.31
CA LEU A 603 -6.68 -27.21 -8.95
C LEU A 603 -5.75 -27.57 -10.10
N LYS A 604 -6.06 -28.65 -10.87
CA LYS A 604 -5.28 -28.97 -12.07
C LYS A 604 -5.40 -27.90 -13.14
N ALA A 605 -6.60 -27.38 -13.38
CA ALA A 605 -6.83 -26.28 -14.32
C ALA A 605 -6.03 -25.02 -13.91
N LEU A 606 -6.05 -24.68 -12.61
CA LEU A 606 -5.28 -23.56 -12.07
C LEU A 606 -3.76 -23.78 -12.25
N ASP A 607 -3.26 -24.98 -11.99
CA ASP A 607 -1.85 -25.32 -12.21
C ASP A 607 -1.47 -25.26 -13.69
N THR A 608 -2.34 -25.75 -14.59
CA THR A 608 -2.13 -25.66 -16.04
C THR A 608 -2.09 -24.19 -16.49
N ALA A 609 -3.00 -23.35 -16.02
CA ALA A 609 -3.02 -21.92 -16.32
C ALA A 609 -1.70 -21.22 -15.90
N ARG A 610 -1.21 -21.51 -14.69
CA ARG A 610 0.06 -20.97 -14.17
C ARG A 610 1.26 -21.46 -14.97
N GLN A 611 1.28 -22.73 -15.33
CA GLN A 611 2.32 -23.33 -16.15
C GLN A 611 2.32 -22.71 -17.55
N THR A 612 1.14 -22.60 -18.20
CA THR A 612 0.96 -21.97 -19.53
C THR A 612 1.49 -20.53 -19.51
N PHE A 613 1.17 -19.76 -18.47
CA PHE A 613 1.67 -18.39 -18.36
C PHE A 613 3.21 -18.36 -18.21
N ALA A 614 3.79 -19.20 -17.34
CA ALA A 614 5.24 -19.23 -17.10
C ALA A 614 6.02 -19.69 -18.34
N GLU A 615 5.53 -20.69 -19.07
CA GLU A 615 6.11 -21.16 -20.31
C GLU A 615 6.00 -20.12 -21.43
N GLY A 616 4.85 -19.47 -21.57
CA GLY A 616 4.66 -18.36 -22.51
C GLY A 616 5.60 -17.19 -22.24
N MET A 617 5.75 -16.79 -20.98
CA MET A 617 6.70 -15.73 -20.58
C MET A 617 8.15 -16.14 -20.83
N ARG A 618 8.50 -17.41 -20.63
CA ARG A 618 9.85 -17.93 -20.95
C ARG A 618 10.12 -17.85 -22.45
N ALA A 619 9.17 -18.30 -23.28
CA ALA A 619 9.29 -18.23 -24.73
C ALA A 619 9.43 -16.77 -25.23
N LEU A 620 8.64 -15.84 -24.66
CA LEU A 620 8.75 -14.41 -24.97
C LEU A 620 10.13 -13.85 -24.55
N TRP A 621 10.68 -14.30 -23.42
CA TRP A 621 11.99 -13.87 -22.95
C TRP A 621 13.13 -14.41 -23.83
N GLU A 622 13.06 -15.69 -24.23
CA GLU A 622 14.05 -16.32 -25.12
C GLU A 622 14.05 -15.69 -26.52
N ALA A 623 12.87 -15.28 -27.02
CA ALA A 623 12.74 -14.59 -28.30
C ALA A 623 13.09 -13.09 -28.24
N HIS A 624 13.35 -12.55 -27.03
CA HIS A 624 13.61 -11.12 -26.85
C HIS A 624 15.03 -10.73 -27.30
N GLU A 625 15.16 -10.10 -28.46
CA GLU A 625 16.44 -9.66 -29.05
C GLU A 625 17.09 -8.45 -28.36
N GLY A 626 16.62 -8.08 -27.17
CA GLY A 626 17.04 -6.87 -26.47
C GLY A 626 16.11 -5.70 -26.73
N GLY A 627 16.14 -4.72 -25.87
CA GLY A 627 15.24 -3.57 -25.91
C GLY A 627 14.68 -3.23 -24.53
N GLY A 628 13.94 -2.14 -24.46
CA GLY A 628 13.41 -1.65 -23.18
C GLY A 628 12.08 -2.25 -22.78
N GLU A 629 11.35 -2.92 -23.69
CA GLU A 629 9.99 -3.42 -23.44
C GLU A 629 9.77 -4.81 -24.04
N LEU A 630 8.96 -5.62 -23.37
CA LEU A 630 8.46 -6.91 -23.80
C LEU A 630 6.92 -6.86 -23.75
N ALA A 631 6.29 -7.14 -24.90
CA ALA A 631 4.83 -7.15 -25.01
C ALA A 631 4.28 -8.55 -24.80
N VAL A 632 3.29 -8.68 -23.92
CA VAL A 632 2.47 -9.88 -23.78
C VAL A 632 1.29 -9.76 -24.74
N GLY A 633 1.18 -10.71 -25.67
CA GLY A 633 0.11 -10.72 -26.68
C GLY A 633 -1.20 -11.29 -26.15
N ASP A 634 -2.28 -10.99 -26.87
CA ASP A 634 -3.64 -11.47 -26.57
C ASP A 634 -3.72 -13.00 -26.57
N ASP A 635 -2.96 -13.66 -27.42
CA ASP A 635 -2.96 -15.14 -27.55
C ASP A 635 -2.54 -15.83 -26.24
N LEU A 636 -1.49 -15.32 -25.56
CA LEU A 636 -1.06 -15.88 -24.28
C LEU A 636 -2.10 -15.67 -23.20
N LEU A 637 -2.66 -14.46 -23.09
CA LEU A 637 -3.69 -14.16 -22.09
C LEU A 637 -4.95 -14.98 -22.36
N ALA A 638 -5.35 -15.15 -23.62
CA ALA A 638 -6.49 -15.98 -23.99
C ALA A 638 -6.27 -17.45 -23.63
N ALA A 639 -5.08 -18.02 -23.91
CA ALA A 639 -4.75 -19.39 -23.56
C ALA A 639 -4.84 -19.63 -22.04
N VAL A 640 -4.29 -18.72 -21.24
CA VAL A 640 -4.38 -18.80 -19.77
C VAL A 640 -5.83 -18.64 -19.28
N ALA A 641 -6.60 -17.72 -19.86
CA ALA A 641 -8.00 -17.49 -19.49
C ALA A 641 -8.91 -18.68 -19.84
N ASP A 642 -8.62 -19.38 -20.94
CA ASP A 642 -9.37 -20.57 -21.33
C ASP A 642 -9.18 -21.72 -20.31
N GLU A 643 -7.97 -21.93 -19.79
CA GLU A 643 -7.71 -22.89 -18.71
C GLU A 643 -8.46 -22.52 -17.41
N LEU A 644 -8.61 -21.23 -17.14
CA LEU A 644 -9.30 -20.71 -15.95
C LEU A 644 -10.83 -20.73 -16.08
N SER A 645 -11.41 -21.06 -17.24
CA SER A 645 -12.85 -20.98 -17.49
C SER A 645 -13.71 -21.81 -16.53
N THR A 646 -13.14 -22.88 -15.93
CA THR A 646 -13.81 -23.76 -14.98
C THR A 646 -13.66 -23.34 -13.52
N VAL A 647 -12.84 -22.30 -13.25
CA VAL A 647 -12.54 -21.84 -11.88
C VAL A 647 -12.92 -20.38 -11.63
N ALA A 648 -13.44 -19.68 -12.66
CA ALA A 648 -13.87 -18.29 -12.56
C ALA A 648 -15.08 -18.14 -11.62
N ALA A 649 -15.02 -17.18 -10.70
CA ALA A 649 -16.13 -16.86 -9.82
C ALA A 649 -17.21 -16.04 -10.56
N PRO A 650 -18.51 -16.28 -10.32
CA PRO A 650 -19.60 -15.53 -10.98
C PRO A 650 -19.67 -14.07 -10.52
N PHE A 651 -19.20 -13.77 -9.33
CA PHE A 651 -19.11 -12.42 -8.77
C PHE A 651 -17.68 -12.14 -8.30
N ALA A 652 -16.98 -11.31 -9.02
CA ALA A 652 -15.57 -10.98 -8.78
C ALA A 652 -15.30 -9.48 -8.94
N PRO A 653 -15.76 -8.63 -8.01
CA PRO A 653 -15.35 -7.23 -7.97
C PRO A 653 -13.86 -7.14 -7.66
N LEU A 654 -13.15 -6.26 -8.37
CA LEU A 654 -11.71 -6.08 -8.27
C LEU A 654 -11.37 -4.62 -7.95
N SER A 655 -10.26 -4.42 -7.27
CA SER A 655 -9.66 -3.11 -7.01
C SER A 655 -8.21 -3.11 -7.51
N HIS A 656 -7.92 -2.26 -8.48
CA HIS A 656 -6.61 -2.14 -9.09
C HIS A 656 -5.90 -0.89 -8.62
N HIS A 657 -4.72 -1.05 -8.03
CA HIS A 657 -3.84 0.05 -7.69
C HIS A 657 -2.96 0.37 -8.90
N VAL A 658 -3.24 1.48 -9.57
CA VAL A 658 -2.56 1.88 -10.81
C VAL A 658 -1.93 3.26 -10.70
N GLN A 659 -0.83 3.46 -11.41
CA GLN A 659 -0.24 4.78 -11.62
C GLN A 659 -0.30 5.10 -13.12
N LEU A 660 -0.85 6.27 -13.46
CA LEU A 660 -0.89 6.72 -14.84
C LEU A 660 0.48 7.27 -15.26
N ALA A 661 0.96 6.81 -16.40
CA ALA A 661 2.24 7.19 -17.00
C ALA A 661 2.05 7.53 -18.48
N ALA A 662 3.12 7.99 -19.13
CA ALA A 662 3.16 8.16 -20.58
C ALA A 662 4.10 7.13 -21.21
N GLY A 663 3.69 6.55 -22.33
CA GLY A 663 4.54 5.76 -23.20
C GLY A 663 5.43 6.64 -24.07
N ARG A 664 6.21 6.00 -24.98
CA ARG A 664 7.18 6.71 -25.86
C ARG A 664 6.54 7.68 -26.83
N GLY A 665 5.33 7.38 -27.29
CA GLY A 665 4.55 8.22 -28.18
C GLY A 665 3.61 9.22 -27.47
N GLY A 666 3.69 9.30 -26.14
CA GLY A 666 2.77 10.10 -25.32
C GLY A 666 1.46 9.38 -25.00
N GLU A 667 1.29 8.12 -25.44
CA GLU A 667 0.10 7.33 -25.14
C GLU A 667 -0.05 7.11 -23.62
N PRO A 668 -1.28 7.13 -23.06
CA PRO A 668 -1.53 6.82 -21.68
C PRO A 668 -1.18 5.36 -21.37
N LEU A 669 -0.46 5.14 -20.25
CA LEU A 669 -0.16 3.83 -19.70
C LEU A 669 -0.69 3.75 -18.27
N ALA A 670 -1.19 2.58 -17.89
CA ALA A 670 -1.55 2.25 -16.51
C ALA A 670 -0.54 1.25 -15.93
N VAL A 671 0.26 1.68 -14.98
CA VAL A 671 1.22 0.81 -14.30
C VAL A 671 0.50 0.08 -13.18
N LEU A 672 0.25 -1.20 -13.34
CA LEU A 672 -0.46 -2.03 -12.38
C LEU A 672 0.48 -2.41 -11.22
N ASN A 673 0.25 -1.84 -10.05
CA ASN A 673 1.03 -2.12 -8.86
C ASN A 673 0.50 -3.34 -8.10
N ARG A 674 -0.82 -3.44 -7.95
CA ARG A 674 -1.51 -4.52 -7.22
C ARG A 674 -2.96 -4.65 -7.66
N SER A 675 -3.51 -5.87 -7.48
CA SER A 675 -4.93 -6.15 -7.63
C SER A 675 -5.44 -6.90 -6.41
N TYR A 676 -6.62 -6.49 -5.93
CA TYR A 676 -7.32 -7.13 -4.82
C TYR A 676 -8.74 -7.46 -5.26
N GLY A 677 -9.26 -8.61 -4.83
CA GLY A 677 -10.69 -8.90 -4.91
C GLY A 677 -11.43 -8.29 -3.71
N GLY A 678 -12.68 -7.97 -3.91
CA GLY A 678 -13.57 -7.38 -2.91
C GLY A 678 -14.20 -6.08 -3.36
N ILE A 679 -15.19 -5.61 -2.61
CA ILE A 679 -15.94 -4.39 -2.90
C ILE A 679 -15.64 -3.33 -1.84
N SER A 680 -15.60 -2.06 -2.23
CA SER A 680 -15.37 -0.88 -1.39
C SER A 680 -14.06 -0.88 -0.56
N PHE A 681 -13.19 -1.87 -0.76
CA PHE A 681 -11.93 -2.01 -0.01
C PHE A 681 -11.01 -0.78 -0.10
N PRO A 682 -10.81 -0.10 -1.25
CA PRO A 682 -9.96 1.10 -1.32
C PRO A 682 -10.47 2.28 -0.49
N PHE A 683 -11.77 2.30 -0.21
CA PHE A 683 -12.48 3.41 0.43
C PHE A 683 -12.69 3.20 1.93
N SER A 684 -12.81 1.95 2.39
CA SER A 684 -13.30 1.60 3.72
C SER A 684 -12.60 2.40 4.82
N ARG A 685 -11.29 2.39 4.87
CA ARG A 685 -10.48 3.12 5.85
C ARG A 685 -10.73 4.63 5.86
N PHE A 686 -11.04 5.22 4.70
CA PHE A 686 -11.05 6.68 4.51
C PHE A 686 -12.46 7.26 4.39
N ALA A 687 -13.49 6.42 4.32
CA ALA A 687 -14.86 6.87 4.10
C ALA A 687 -15.32 7.91 5.15
N HIS A 688 -14.90 7.73 6.40
CA HIS A 688 -15.17 8.66 7.49
C HIS A 688 -14.61 10.08 7.31
N CYS A 689 -13.68 10.26 6.35
CA CYS A 689 -13.10 11.57 6.03
C CYS A 689 -13.97 12.41 5.11
N PHE A 690 -15.00 11.83 4.47
CA PHE A 690 -15.78 12.46 3.40
C PHE A 690 -17.28 12.34 3.70
N ASP A 691 -17.94 13.46 3.80
CA ASP A 691 -19.36 13.52 4.11
C ASP A 691 -20.19 12.86 2.99
N GLY A 692 -21.11 11.97 3.35
CA GLY A 692 -22.00 11.26 2.42
C GLY A 692 -21.34 10.16 1.58
N LEU A 693 -20.02 9.88 1.76
CA LEU A 693 -19.34 8.82 0.98
C LEU A 693 -19.80 7.43 1.43
N GLU A 694 -20.01 7.23 2.72
CA GLU A 694 -20.46 5.95 3.28
C GLU A 694 -21.82 5.52 2.69
N GLU A 695 -22.78 6.44 2.67
CA GLU A 695 -24.12 6.19 2.11
C GLU A 695 -24.06 5.89 0.61
N ARG A 696 -23.22 6.61 -0.15
CA ARG A 696 -23.04 6.34 -1.57
C ARG A 696 -22.41 4.97 -1.83
N LEU A 697 -21.42 4.56 -1.03
CA LEU A 697 -20.78 3.25 -1.15
C LEU A 697 -21.73 2.12 -0.75
N LEU A 698 -22.49 2.29 0.33
CA LEU A 698 -23.52 1.33 0.75
C LEU A 698 -24.57 1.12 -0.33
N HIS A 699 -25.12 2.20 -0.90
CA HIS A 699 -26.11 2.14 -1.99
C HIS A 699 -25.52 1.44 -3.23
N ARG A 700 -24.28 1.78 -3.61
CA ARG A 700 -23.58 1.16 -4.73
C ARG A 700 -23.35 -0.34 -4.50
N ALA A 701 -22.91 -0.71 -3.31
CA ALA A 701 -22.67 -2.11 -2.94
C ALA A 701 -23.96 -2.94 -3.12
N GLY A 702 -25.10 -2.43 -2.67
CA GLY A 702 -26.40 -3.04 -2.90
C GLY A 702 -26.75 -3.20 -4.38
N GLY A 703 -26.42 -2.20 -5.21
CA GLY A 703 -26.65 -2.24 -6.67
C GLY A 703 -25.74 -3.21 -7.45
N LEU A 704 -24.59 -3.58 -6.88
CA LEU A 704 -23.65 -4.55 -7.47
C LEU A 704 -23.87 -5.98 -6.98
N CYS A 705 -24.64 -6.15 -5.91
CA CYS A 705 -24.94 -7.46 -5.34
C CYS A 705 -25.64 -8.35 -6.39
N PRO A 706 -25.27 -9.63 -6.50
CA PRO A 706 -25.95 -10.57 -7.39
C PRO A 706 -27.46 -10.69 -7.07
N ASP A 707 -28.27 -10.90 -8.09
CA ASP A 707 -29.70 -11.09 -7.91
C ASP A 707 -29.98 -12.24 -6.92
N GLY A 708 -30.88 -12.01 -5.95
CA GLY A 708 -31.20 -13.00 -4.91
C GLY A 708 -30.17 -13.16 -3.79
N ALA A 709 -29.10 -12.39 -3.79
CA ALA A 709 -28.09 -12.36 -2.73
C ALA A 709 -28.17 -11.10 -1.87
N VAL A 710 -27.46 -11.09 -0.73
CA VAL A 710 -27.12 -9.92 0.09
C VAL A 710 -25.64 -9.91 0.39
N LEU A 711 -25.06 -8.72 0.53
CA LEU A 711 -23.70 -8.55 1.03
C LEU A 711 -23.72 -8.42 2.55
N ALA A 712 -22.91 -9.22 3.23
CA ALA A 712 -22.76 -9.15 4.68
C ALA A 712 -21.29 -9.08 5.08
N GLU A 713 -20.96 -8.12 5.94
CA GLU A 713 -19.59 -7.93 6.39
C GLU A 713 -19.16 -8.99 7.42
N VAL A 714 -17.99 -9.56 7.21
CA VAL A 714 -17.23 -10.30 8.25
C VAL A 714 -16.27 -9.31 8.90
N THR A 715 -16.55 -8.89 10.13
CA THR A 715 -15.78 -7.84 10.81
C THR A 715 -14.35 -8.29 11.18
N GLY A 716 -14.12 -9.59 11.26
CA GLY A 716 -12.79 -10.18 11.53
C GLY A 716 -12.36 -10.15 12.98
N GLY A 717 -13.29 -9.89 13.89
CA GLY A 717 -13.05 -9.93 15.34
C GLY A 717 -12.75 -8.58 15.99
N PRO A 718 -12.15 -8.57 17.19
CA PRO A 718 -11.89 -7.33 17.91
C PRO A 718 -10.93 -6.41 17.16
N VAL A 719 -11.21 -5.11 17.22
CA VAL A 719 -10.39 -4.10 16.59
C VAL A 719 -9.07 -3.93 17.35
N THR A 720 -7.99 -4.39 16.76
CA THR A 720 -6.63 -4.26 17.31
C THR A 720 -5.84 -3.11 16.70
N SER A 721 -6.35 -2.52 15.62
CA SER A 721 -5.72 -1.42 14.88
C SER A 721 -6.75 -0.47 14.28
N ASN A 722 -6.47 0.83 14.33
CA ASN A 722 -7.29 1.85 13.67
C ASN A 722 -7.42 1.65 12.15
N LEU A 723 -6.54 0.84 11.54
CA LEU A 723 -6.62 0.53 10.11
C LEU A 723 -7.85 -0.30 9.74
N ASN A 724 -8.48 -0.94 10.71
CA ASN A 724 -9.71 -1.72 10.52
C ASN A 724 -11.00 -0.93 10.83
N LEU A 725 -10.87 0.28 11.37
CA LEU A 725 -12.03 1.12 11.64
C LEU A 725 -12.58 1.72 10.35
N HIS A 726 -13.85 1.53 10.11
CA HIS A 726 -14.59 2.12 8.97
C HIS A 726 -16.08 2.26 9.31
N GLY A 727 -16.81 3.01 8.49
CA GLY A 727 -18.26 3.12 8.61
C GLY A 727 -19.00 1.89 8.04
N ARG A 728 -20.32 1.93 8.08
CA ARG A 728 -21.18 0.90 7.52
C ARG A 728 -21.17 0.97 5.97
N LEU A 729 -20.59 -0.04 5.30
CA LEU A 729 -20.48 -0.11 3.85
C LEU A 729 -21.23 -1.31 3.23
N THR A 730 -21.86 -2.15 4.06
CA THR A 730 -22.75 -3.25 3.67
C THR A 730 -24.07 -3.16 4.41
N GLU A 731 -25.12 -3.76 3.84
CA GLU A 731 -26.44 -3.76 4.48
C GLU A 731 -26.47 -4.62 5.73
N TYR A 732 -25.79 -5.77 5.69
CA TYR A 732 -25.74 -6.75 6.78
C TYR A 732 -24.33 -6.97 7.30
N GLU A 733 -24.24 -7.51 8.53
CA GLU A 733 -23.02 -8.08 9.10
C GLU A 733 -23.23 -9.56 9.46
N ILE A 734 -22.16 -10.36 9.42
CA ILE A 734 -22.14 -11.71 9.97
C ILE A 734 -21.52 -11.66 11.35
N VAL A 735 -22.32 -11.93 12.37
CA VAL A 735 -21.88 -11.97 13.77
C VAL A 735 -21.29 -13.34 14.07
N CYS A 736 -19.96 -13.42 14.09
CA CYS A 736 -19.29 -14.65 14.46
C CYS A 736 -19.34 -14.90 15.96
N PRO A 737 -19.39 -16.17 16.42
CA PRO A 737 -19.29 -16.50 17.84
C PRO A 737 -18.09 -15.82 18.51
N GLY A 738 -18.33 -15.20 19.68
CA GLY A 738 -17.33 -14.39 20.38
C GLY A 738 -17.27 -12.94 19.96
N GLU A 739 -18.04 -12.50 18.94
CA GLU A 739 -18.21 -11.11 18.51
C GLU A 739 -19.58 -10.55 18.98
N SER A 740 -19.62 -9.29 19.29
CA SER A 740 -20.86 -8.57 19.54
C SER A 740 -21.35 -7.94 18.23
N ALA A 741 -22.66 -7.97 17.99
CA ALA A 741 -23.27 -7.27 16.88
C ALA A 741 -22.96 -5.77 16.95
N THR A 742 -22.65 -5.17 15.82
CA THR A 742 -22.41 -3.74 15.67
C THR A 742 -23.57 -3.04 14.97
N LEU A 743 -24.38 -3.81 14.23
CA LEU A 743 -25.63 -3.35 13.63
C LEU A 743 -26.84 -3.81 14.45
N PRO A 744 -27.97 -3.09 14.40
CA PRO A 744 -29.20 -3.53 15.04
C PRO A 744 -29.85 -4.66 14.25
N GLU A 745 -30.69 -5.47 14.93
CA GLU A 745 -31.59 -6.40 14.27
C GLU A 745 -32.57 -5.66 13.31
N PRO A 746 -32.88 -6.16 12.12
CA PRO A 746 -32.55 -7.50 11.56
C PRO A 746 -31.28 -7.50 10.67
N TYR A 747 -30.37 -6.54 10.80
CA TYR A 747 -29.20 -6.41 9.94
C TYR A 747 -28.01 -7.24 10.42
N SER A 748 -28.10 -7.84 11.59
CA SER A 748 -27.10 -8.74 12.18
C SER A 748 -27.47 -10.18 11.91
N LEU A 749 -26.68 -10.87 11.07
CA LEU A 749 -26.88 -12.29 10.74
C LEU A 749 -26.05 -13.16 11.68
N HIS A 750 -26.69 -13.87 12.57
CA HIS A 750 -26.03 -14.80 13.48
C HIS A 750 -25.69 -16.13 12.80
N LEU A 751 -24.64 -16.80 13.28
CA LEU A 751 -24.13 -18.00 12.62
C LEU A 751 -25.13 -19.17 12.58
N ASP A 752 -26.03 -19.25 13.55
CA ASP A 752 -27.11 -20.24 13.64
C ASP A 752 -28.25 -20.03 12.65
N ASP A 753 -28.39 -18.82 12.07
CA ASP A 753 -29.26 -18.53 10.93
C ASP A 753 -28.64 -18.97 9.59
N LEU A 754 -27.34 -19.20 9.56
CA LEU A 754 -26.59 -19.45 8.35
C LEU A 754 -26.35 -20.94 8.12
N HIS A 755 -26.44 -21.36 6.86
CA HIS A 755 -26.10 -22.72 6.44
C HIS A 755 -25.36 -22.69 5.10
N LEU A 756 -24.50 -23.69 4.89
CA LEU A 756 -23.71 -23.83 3.67
C LEU A 756 -24.31 -24.93 2.78
N VAL A 757 -24.45 -24.64 1.48
CA VAL A 757 -24.99 -25.55 0.48
C VAL A 757 -24.02 -25.65 -0.69
N HIS A 758 -23.83 -26.83 -1.25
CA HIS A 758 -23.20 -26.99 -2.55
C HIS A 758 -24.25 -26.81 -3.66
N ASP A 759 -24.11 -25.76 -4.46
CA ASP A 759 -24.89 -25.53 -5.67
C ASP A 759 -24.30 -26.42 -6.80
N GLU A 760 -25.11 -27.38 -7.26
CA GLU A 760 -24.67 -28.35 -8.28
C GLU A 760 -24.57 -27.73 -9.68
N ASP A 761 -25.43 -26.77 -9.99
CA ASP A 761 -25.49 -26.14 -11.31
C ASP A 761 -24.29 -25.21 -11.54
N GLU A 762 -23.90 -24.42 -10.51
CA GLU A 762 -22.79 -23.52 -10.56
C GLU A 762 -21.48 -24.14 -10.04
N ASP A 763 -21.53 -25.35 -9.46
CA ASP A 763 -20.44 -26.11 -8.84
C ASP A 763 -19.64 -25.24 -7.83
N ARG A 764 -20.37 -24.52 -6.95
CA ARG A 764 -19.81 -23.66 -5.90
C ARG A 764 -20.50 -23.86 -4.56
N LEU A 765 -19.82 -23.42 -3.49
CA LEU A 765 -20.43 -23.32 -2.17
C LEU A 765 -21.20 -22.00 -2.05
N VAL A 766 -22.39 -22.07 -1.50
CA VAL A 766 -23.30 -20.95 -1.27
C VAL A 766 -23.66 -20.87 0.21
N LEU A 767 -23.36 -19.76 0.85
CA LEU A 767 -23.82 -19.45 2.20
C LEU A 767 -25.23 -18.88 2.10
N ARG A 768 -26.19 -19.38 2.89
CA ARG A 768 -27.57 -18.92 2.89
C ARG A 768 -28.06 -18.60 4.30
N SER A 769 -28.87 -17.57 4.42
CA SER A 769 -29.64 -17.27 5.62
C SER A 769 -31.01 -17.95 5.54
N ALA A 770 -31.37 -18.65 6.60
CA ALA A 770 -32.69 -19.27 6.71
C ALA A 770 -33.80 -18.21 6.92
N GLY A 771 -33.51 -17.17 7.72
CA GLY A 771 -34.43 -16.07 7.99
C GLY A 771 -34.70 -15.20 6.76
N LEU A 772 -33.66 -14.87 5.99
CA LEU A 772 -33.78 -14.05 4.77
C LEU A 772 -34.24 -14.87 3.54
N GLY A 773 -34.02 -16.19 3.54
CA GLY A 773 -34.24 -17.03 2.38
C GLY A 773 -33.37 -16.71 1.16
N ARG A 774 -32.23 -16.02 1.37
CA ARG A 774 -31.32 -15.47 0.35
C ARG A 774 -29.91 -15.99 0.53
N GLU A 775 -29.14 -15.92 -0.57
CA GLU A 775 -27.69 -16.08 -0.50
C GLU A 775 -27.06 -14.94 0.29
N VAL A 776 -26.05 -15.24 1.09
CA VAL A 776 -25.24 -14.28 1.83
C VAL A 776 -23.83 -14.32 1.27
N VAL A 777 -23.37 -13.24 0.67
CA VAL A 777 -22.00 -13.10 0.17
C VAL A 777 -21.15 -12.40 1.24
N PRO A 778 -20.22 -13.11 1.90
CA PRO A 778 -19.33 -12.48 2.89
C PRO A 778 -18.43 -11.45 2.25
N VAL A 779 -18.25 -10.29 2.90
CA VAL A 779 -17.34 -9.20 2.47
C VAL A 779 -16.42 -8.84 3.62
N TYR A 780 -15.16 -8.55 3.32
CA TYR A 780 -14.20 -8.07 4.30
C TYR A 780 -13.67 -6.69 3.90
N LEU A 781 -13.79 -5.74 4.79
CA LEU A 781 -13.47 -4.32 4.58
C LEU A 781 -12.24 -3.84 5.37
N GLY A 782 -11.70 -4.69 6.24
CA GLY A 782 -10.51 -4.40 7.03
C GLY A 782 -9.21 -4.46 6.23
N TYR A 783 -8.17 -3.81 6.73
CA TYR A 783 -6.83 -3.76 6.12
C TYR A 783 -5.86 -4.82 6.66
N LEU A 784 -6.31 -5.70 7.54
CA LEU A 784 -5.53 -6.87 7.94
C LEU A 784 -5.54 -7.93 6.82
N VAL A 785 -4.44 -8.66 6.72
CA VAL A 785 -4.39 -9.80 5.79
C VAL A 785 -5.37 -10.88 6.29
N PRO A 786 -6.27 -11.42 5.44
CA PRO A 786 -7.25 -12.42 5.85
C PRO A 786 -6.66 -13.63 6.60
N LEU A 787 -5.44 -14.06 6.27
CA LEU A 787 -4.73 -15.12 6.98
C LEU A 787 -4.42 -14.81 8.45
N ALA A 788 -4.43 -13.55 8.85
CA ALA A 788 -4.24 -13.13 10.24
C ALA A 788 -5.55 -13.13 11.06
N LEU A 789 -6.68 -13.39 10.41
CA LEU A 789 -7.98 -13.47 11.08
C LEU A 789 -8.15 -14.81 11.79
N PRO A 790 -9.03 -14.87 12.81
CA PRO A 790 -9.43 -16.12 13.45
C PRO A 790 -9.99 -17.16 12.45
N GLU A 791 -10.00 -18.42 12.84
CA GLU A 791 -10.35 -19.55 11.96
C GLU A 791 -11.72 -19.41 11.31
N LEU A 792 -12.76 -19.04 12.06
CA LEU A 792 -14.11 -18.92 11.51
C LEU A 792 -14.25 -17.76 10.54
N PRO A 793 -13.92 -16.49 10.89
CA PRO A 793 -13.91 -15.39 9.91
C PRO A 793 -13.07 -15.71 8.67
N ARG A 794 -11.86 -16.26 8.86
CA ARG A 794 -10.96 -16.63 7.77
C ARG A 794 -11.58 -17.66 6.83
N THR A 795 -12.29 -18.66 7.35
CA THR A 795 -12.95 -19.69 6.53
C THR A 795 -14.17 -19.14 5.81
N LEU A 796 -14.97 -18.28 6.46
CA LEU A 796 -16.08 -17.59 5.79
C LEU A 796 -15.57 -16.74 4.59
N LEU A 797 -14.40 -16.16 4.69
CA LEU A 797 -13.78 -15.41 3.59
C LEU A 797 -13.32 -16.29 2.42
N LEU A 798 -13.30 -17.61 2.56
CA LEU A 798 -13.17 -18.52 1.40
C LEU A 798 -14.43 -18.52 0.51
N LEU A 799 -15.55 -18.02 1.01
CA LEU A 799 -16.80 -17.81 0.27
C LEU A 799 -16.94 -16.36 -0.25
N SER A 800 -16.00 -15.49 0.09
CA SER A 800 -15.99 -14.05 -0.22
C SER A 800 -15.30 -13.79 -1.57
N PRO A 801 -15.63 -12.71 -2.28
CA PRO A 801 -14.80 -12.23 -3.39
C PRO A 801 -13.47 -11.64 -2.94
N SER A 802 -13.24 -11.44 -1.63
CA SER A 802 -11.99 -10.86 -1.10
C SER A 802 -10.79 -11.72 -1.45
N SER A 803 -9.80 -11.16 -2.14
CA SER A 803 -8.60 -11.86 -2.59
C SER A 803 -7.42 -10.93 -2.78
N MET A 804 -6.25 -11.51 -3.02
CA MET A 804 -5.04 -10.78 -3.40
C MET A 804 -4.35 -11.53 -4.54
N SER A 805 -4.14 -10.84 -5.66
CA SER A 805 -3.51 -11.39 -6.86
C SER A 805 -2.19 -10.66 -7.16
N PRO A 806 -1.06 -11.08 -6.54
CA PRO A 806 0.27 -10.52 -6.84
C PRO A 806 0.76 -11.06 -8.18
N LEU A 807 0.61 -10.25 -9.22
CA LEU A 807 1.03 -10.64 -10.58
C LEU A 807 2.57 -10.75 -10.66
N ASN A 808 3.09 -11.98 -10.67
CA ASN A 808 4.51 -12.27 -10.82
C ASN A 808 4.82 -12.73 -12.25
N VAL A 809 4.99 -11.79 -13.17
CA VAL A 809 5.24 -12.08 -14.60
C VAL A 809 6.58 -12.79 -14.88
N TRP A 810 7.53 -12.69 -13.95
CA TRP A 810 8.87 -13.30 -14.09
C TRP A 810 9.03 -14.63 -13.34
N GLY A 811 7.93 -15.14 -12.75
CA GLY A 811 7.96 -16.44 -12.08
C GLY A 811 8.39 -17.56 -13.02
N GLY A 812 9.42 -18.34 -12.66
CA GLY A 812 9.95 -19.43 -13.48
C GLY A 812 10.75 -19.03 -14.72
N VAL A 813 10.90 -17.73 -15.01
CA VAL A 813 11.73 -17.25 -16.12
C VAL A 813 13.15 -17.05 -15.63
N PRO A 814 14.16 -17.71 -16.25
CA PRO A 814 15.54 -17.61 -15.81
C PRO A 814 16.07 -16.18 -15.92
N ASP A 815 16.95 -15.78 -15.01
CA ASP A 815 17.65 -14.51 -15.13
C ASP A 815 18.54 -14.54 -16.39
N GLY A 816 18.68 -13.41 -17.07
CA GLY A 816 19.63 -13.25 -18.17
C GLY A 816 21.07 -13.29 -17.66
N GLU A 817 22.01 -13.49 -18.57
CA GLU A 817 23.44 -13.46 -18.27
C GLU A 817 23.86 -12.13 -17.63
N PRO A 818 24.54 -12.15 -16.48
CA PRO A 818 24.96 -10.93 -15.80
C PRO A 818 26.09 -10.23 -16.57
N VAL A 819 25.91 -8.97 -16.88
CA VAL A 819 26.96 -8.11 -17.43
C VAL A 819 27.53 -7.26 -16.30
N GLY A 820 28.81 -7.40 -15.98
CA GLY A 820 29.43 -6.70 -14.85
C GLY A 820 28.74 -6.99 -13.50
N GLY A 821 28.19 -8.19 -13.32
CA GLY A 821 27.46 -8.59 -12.12
C GLY A 821 26.00 -8.11 -12.05
N VAL A 822 25.49 -7.44 -13.09
CA VAL A 822 24.12 -6.91 -13.15
C VAL A 822 23.28 -7.69 -14.16
N THR A 823 22.15 -8.24 -13.73
CA THR A 823 21.11 -8.78 -14.62
C THR A 823 20.04 -7.73 -14.90
N ARG A 824 19.46 -7.74 -16.10
CA ARG A 824 18.47 -6.79 -16.56
C ARG A 824 17.17 -7.49 -16.94
N ARG A 825 16.03 -6.84 -16.65
CA ARG A 825 14.70 -7.25 -17.10
C ARG A 825 14.03 -6.06 -17.81
N PRO A 826 13.46 -6.25 -19.00
CA PRO A 826 12.71 -5.22 -19.71
C PRO A 826 11.40 -4.90 -18.96
N ARG A 827 10.76 -3.77 -19.35
CA ARG A 827 9.38 -3.51 -18.98
C ARG A 827 8.49 -4.54 -19.66
N VAL A 828 7.54 -5.12 -18.92
CA VAL A 828 6.53 -6.02 -19.47
C VAL A 828 5.20 -5.29 -19.52
N ARG A 829 4.53 -5.31 -20.67
CA ARG A 829 3.21 -4.72 -20.83
C ARG A 829 2.27 -5.56 -21.69
N HIS A 830 0.98 -5.39 -21.44
CA HIS A 830 -0.10 -5.82 -22.31
C HIS A 830 -0.91 -4.60 -22.71
N GLY A 831 -0.92 -4.24 -24.00
CA GLY A 831 -1.53 -3.02 -24.46
C GLY A 831 -1.06 -1.79 -23.67
N ALA A 832 -2.00 -1.08 -23.05
CA ALA A 832 -1.71 0.08 -22.20
C ALA A 832 -1.36 -0.27 -20.75
N VAL A 833 -1.45 -1.53 -20.33
CA VAL A 833 -1.18 -1.93 -18.94
C VAL A 833 0.26 -2.43 -18.78
N VAL A 834 1.02 -1.77 -17.92
CA VAL A 834 2.37 -2.18 -17.53
C VAL A 834 2.27 -3.17 -16.37
N LEU A 835 2.64 -4.41 -16.61
CA LEU A 835 2.61 -5.53 -15.66
C LEU A 835 3.86 -5.61 -14.80
N SER A 836 5.00 -5.17 -15.34
CA SER A 836 6.28 -5.10 -14.62
C SER A 836 7.15 -3.97 -15.14
N ARG A 837 7.71 -3.19 -14.24
CA ARG A 837 8.68 -2.14 -14.58
C ARG A 837 10.03 -2.75 -14.98
N ARG A 838 10.82 -2.03 -15.78
CA ARG A 838 12.23 -2.39 -16.03
C ARG A 838 12.97 -2.50 -14.70
N SER A 839 13.82 -3.50 -14.61
CA SER A 839 14.60 -3.71 -13.38
C SER A 839 16.02 -4.18 -13.66
N TRP A 840 16.90 -3.90 -12.69
CA TRP A 840 18.31 -4.30 -12.68
C TRP A 840 18.60 -4.93 -11.33
N SER A 841 19.15 -6.13 -11.32
CA SER A 841 19.48 -6.84 -10.09
C SER A 841 20.99 -7.06 -10.00
N ALA A 842 21.56 -6.77 -8.86
CA ALA A 842 22.99 -6.91 -8.59
C ALA A 842 23.24 -7.27 -7.12
N PRO A 843 24.33 -8.02 -6.80
CA PRO A 843 24.83 -8.07 -5.44
C PRO A 843 25.45 -6.71 -5.06
N ALA A 844 25.41 -6.36 -3.79
CA ALA A 844 26.02 -5.10 -3.32
C ALA A 844 27.52 -5.01 -3.65
N SER A 845 28.20 -6.14 -3.73
CA SER A 845 29.62 -6.24 -4.14
C SER A 845 29.90 -5.79 -5.57
N ALA A 846 28.91 -5.79 -6.46
CA ALA A 846 29.03 -5.29 -7.84
C ALA A 846 28.80 -3.77 -7.95
N LEU A 847 28.35 -3.11 -6.89
CA LEU A 847 28.05 -1.68 -6.89
C LEU A 847 29.30 -0.84 -6.58
N PRO A 848 29.44 0.38 -7.15
CA PRO A 848 30.57 1.27 -6.92
C PRO A 848 30.47 2.00 -5.56
N LEU A 849 30.44 1.24 -4.47
CA LEU A 849 30.30 1.75 -3.13
C LEU A 849 31.52 2.56 -2.69
N HIS A 850 31.32 3.45 -1.72
CA HIS A 850 32.39 4.28 -1.18
C HIS A 850 33.44 3.42 -0.44
N GLY A 851 34.54 3.13 -1.11
CA GLY A 851 35.63 2.32 -0.55
C GLY A 851 36.61 3.12 0.32
N ALA A 852 37.41 2.41 1.13
CA ALA A 852 38.48 3.06 1.94
C ALA A 852 39.49 3.74 1.03
N GLY A 853 39.69 5.05 1.18
CA GLY A 853 40.62 5.87 0.39
C GLY A 853 40.04 6.38 -0.95
N ALA A 854 38.82 6.07 -1.30
CA ALA A 854 38.17 6.68 -2.47
C ALA A 854 37.81 8.13 -2.18
N THR A 855 38.11 9.00 -3.15
CA THR A 855 37.68 10.41 -3.04
C THR A 855 36.21 10.55 -3.36
N GLN A 856 35.58 11.63 -2.91
CA GLN A 856 34.17 11.89 -3.20
C GLN A 856 33.89 12.00 -4.70
N GLN A 857 34.78 12.62 -5.46
CA GLN A 857 34.66 12.77 -6.90
C GLN A 857 34.81 11.42 -7.63
N ASP A 858 35.74 10.54 -7.22
CA ASP A 858 35.91 9.24 -7.84
C ASP A 858 34.71 8.32 -7.53
N TRP A 859 34.18 8.38 -6.33
CA TRP A 859 32.96 7.69 -5.94
C TRP A 859 31.74 8.14 -6.79
N PHE A 860 31.55 9.46 -6.93
CA PHE A 860 30.44 10.00 -7.73
C PHE A 860 30.58 9.64 -9.21
N LEU A 861 31.81 9.73 -9.78
CA LEU A 861 32.11 9.24 -11.13
C LEU A 861 31.83 7.75 -11.27
N GLY A 862 32.17 6.95 -10.26
CA GLY A 862 31.91 5.51 -10.23
C GLY A 862 30.42 5.20 -10.39
N TRP A 863 29.55 5.90 -9.64
CA TRP A 863 28.10 5.74 -9.76
C TRP A 863 27.56 6.14 -11.14
N HIS A 864 28.04 7.23 -11.72
CA HIS A 864 27.61 7.66 -13.06
C HIS A 864 28.15 6.74 -14.16
N SER A 865 29.38 6.22 -14.01
CA SER A 865 29.92 5.18 -14.90
C SER A 865 29.11 3.90 -14.86
N PHE A 866 28.77 3.42 -13.65
CA PHE A 866 27.93 2.25 -13.44
C PHE A 866 26.54 2.45 -14.07
N ARG A 867 25.90 3.58 -13.81
CA ARG A 867 24.60 3.92 -14.36
C ARG A 867 24.61 3.90 -15.89
N ARG A 868 25.61 4.51 -16.54
CA ARG A 868 25.76 4.53 -18.02
C ARG A 868 26.01 3.14 -18.58
N ALA A 869 26.93 2.40 -17.98
CA ALA A 869 27.30 1.05 -18.43
C ALA A 869 26.11 0.08 -18.43
N HIS A 870 25.21 0.25 -17.46
CA HIS A 870 24.03 -0.60 -17.32
C HIS A 870 22.72 0.04 -17.84
N ALA A 871 22.78 1.25 -18.42
CA ALA A 871 21.62 2.01 -18.91
C ALA A 871 20.51 2.15 -17.84
N LEU A 872 20.91 2.39 -16.56
CA LEU A 872 19.96 2.76 -15.53
C LEU A 872 19.46 4.18 -15.75
N PRO A 873 18.17 4.46 -15.55
CA PRO A 873 17.65 5.82 -15.57
C PRO A 873 18.24 6.63 -14.41
N ASP A 874 18.11 7.95 -14.48
CA ASP A 874 18.63 8.85 -13.44
C ASP A 874 17.95 8.68 -12.09
N ARG A 875 16.72 8.14 -12.06
CA ARG A 875 15.89 7.91 -10.87
C ARG A 875 15.34 6.50 -10.87
N VAL A 876 15.49 5.84 -9.76
CA VAL A 876 15.04 4.46 -9.56
C VAL A 876 14.49 4.25 -8.16
N PHE A 877 13.77 3.16 -7.98
CA PHE A 877 13.44 2.62 -6.66
C PHE A 877 14.31 1.38 -6.39
N ALA A 878 15.12 1.41 -5.35
CA ALA A 878 15.96 0.30 -4.93
C ALA A 878 15.30 -0.50 -3.81
N THR A 879 15.29 -1.82 -3.94
CA THR A 879 14.90 -2.77 -2.90
C THR A 879 16.10 -3.60 -2.52
N VAL A 880 16.41 -3.66 -1.21
CA VAL A 880 17.55 -4.41 -0.68
C VAL A 880 17.02 -5.64 0.05
N ALA A 881 17.50 -6.83 -0.31
CA ALA A 881 17.20 -8.08 0.38
C ALA A 881 18.48 -8.66 0.97
N ASP A 882 18.54 -8.83 2.29
CA ASP A 882 19.62 -9.54 2.97
C ASP A 882 19.47 -11.04 2.70
N GLY A 883 20.56 -11.73 2.36
CA GLY A 883 20.57 -13.10 1.85
C GLY A 883 20.05 -14.23 2.76
N GLY A 884 19.44 -13.90 3.90
CA GLY A 884 18.86 -14.87 4.85
C GLY A 884 17.33 -14.81 4.98
N ALA A 885 16.67 -13.83 4.42
CA ALA A 885 15.22 -13.69 4.55
C ALA A 885 14.51 -14.38 3.37
N ARG A 886 13.64 -15.34 3.66
CA ARG A 886 12.70 -15.94 2.71
C ARG A 886 11.95 -14.84 1.94
N GLY A 887 12.34 -14.61 0.68
CA GLY A 887 11.66 -13.75 -0.26
C GLY A 887 11.68 -12.24 0.08
N ALA A 888 12.03 -11.40 -0.88
CA ALA A 888 12.05 -9.94 -0.78
C ALA A 888 10.68 -9.27 -0.50
N THR A 889 9.68 -10.01 -0.04
CA THR A 889 8.30 -9.56 0.20
C THR A 889 8.16 -8.55 1.34
N GLY A 890 9.18 -8.39 2.20
CA GLY A 890 9.16 -7.43 3.31
C GLY A 890 9.99 -6.16 3.09
N ALA A 891 10.88 -6.13 2.11
CA ALA A 891 11.78 -4.99 1.90
C ALA A 891 11.06 -3.85 1.18
N LYS A 892 10.99 -2.67 1.82
CA LYS A 892 10.32 -1.49 1.25
C LYS A 892 11.23 -0.82 0.22
N PRO A 893 10.75 -0.51 -1.00
CA PRO A 893 11.55 0.19 -2.00
C PRO A 893 11.92 1.59 -1.51
N GLN A 894 13.17 1.99 -1.77
CA GLN A 894 13.72 3.31 -1.46
C GLN A 894 13.96 4.07 -2.77
N TYR A 895 13.54 5.34 -2.83
CA TYR A 895 13.88 6.21 -3.95
C TYR A 895 15.38 6.53 -3.96
N VAL A 896 16.00 6.45 -5.12
CA VAL A 896 17.42 6.78 -5.37
C VAL A 896 17.51 7.70 -6.57
N ASP A 897 18.13 8.85 -6.36
CA ASP A 897 18.44 9.85 -7.37
C ASP A 897 19.96 9.90 -7.57
N PHE A 898 20.42 9.51 -8.75
CA PHE A 898 21.86 9.46 -9.06
C PHE A 898 22.49 10.87 -9.18
N ASP A 899 21.69 11.90 -9.38
CA ASP A 899 22.15 13.29 -9.43
C ASP A 899 22.33 13.90 -8.03
N SER A 900 21.98 13.18 -6.96
CA SER A 900 22.10 13.62 -5.57
C SER A 900 23.10 12.79 -4.77
N PRO A 901 24.27 13.30 -4.45
CA PRO A 901 25.23 12.62 -3.58
C PRO A 901 24.66 12.23 -2.21
N LEU A 902 23.73 13.05 -1.69
CA LEU A 902 23.02 12.73 -0.44
C LEU A 902 22.14 11.51 -0.58
N SER A 903 21.45 11.36 -1.72
CA SER A 903 20.63 10.19 -2.05
C SER A 903 21.46 8.91 -2.15
N LEU A 904 22.58 8.98 -2.88
CA LEU A 904 23.51 7.85 -3.02
C LEU A 904 24.08 7.41 -1.68
N ALA A 905 24.55 8.37 -0.85
CA ALA A 905 25.08 8.07 0.47
C ALA A 905 24.01 7.51 1.43
N ALA A 906 22.76 7.95 1.31
CA ALA A 906 21.65 7.41 2.09
C ALA A 906 21.32 5.97 1.67
N PHE A 907 21.32 5.68 0.38
CA PHE A 907 21.13 4.35 -0.16
C PHE A 907 22.23 3.38 0.27
N GLU A 908 23.52 3.76 0.12
CA GLU A 908 24.64 2.93 0.58
C GLU A 908 24.56 2.59 2.06
N GLY A 909 24.07 3.54 2.87
CA GLY A 909 23.86 3.32 4.31
C GLY A 909 22.81 2.25 4.66
N THR A 910 22.07 1.72 3.68
CA THR A 910 21.11 0.61 3.87
C THR A 910 21.72 -0.77 3.57
N LEU A 911 22.85 -0.79 2.88
CA LEU A 911 23.56 -2.02 2.53
C LEU A 911 24.37 -2.51 3.74
N ARG A 912 24.11 -3.73 4.18
CA ARG A 912 24.73 -4.30 5.39
C ARG A 912 25.82 -5.31 5.06
N THR A 913 25.63 -6.07 3.99
CA THR A 913 26.56 -7.15 3.58
C THR A 913 26.87 -7.05 2.08
N PRO A 914 28.05 -7.50 1.64
CA PRO A 914 28.40 -7.52 0.21
C PRO A 914 27.50 -8.41 -0.65
N GLU A 915 26.88 -9.42 -0.03
CA GLU A 915 25.99 -10.41 -0.66
C GLU A 915 24.54 -9.92 -0.75
N ALA A 916 24.21 -8.81 -0.09
CA ALA A 916 22.87 -8.23 -0.14
C ALA A 916 22.46 -8.03 -1.60
N ARG A 917 21.31 -8.57 -1.98
CA ARG A 917 20.74 -8.41 -3.34
C ARG A 917 20.02 -7.08 -3.44
N VAL A 918 20.41 -6.26 -4.41
CA VAL A 918 19.77 -5.00 -4.73
C VAL A 918 19.01 -5.15 -6.04
N VAL A 919 17.74 -4.76 -6.03
CA VAL A 919 16.91 -4.67 -7.24
C VAL A 919 16.53 -3.22 -7.44
N PHE A 920 17.06 -2.59 -8.49
CA PHE A 920 16.64 -1.28 -8.96
C PHE A 920 15.46 -1.44 -9.92
N ARG A 921 14.43 -0.61 -9.76
CA ARG A 921 13.29 -0.51 -10.68
C ARG A 921 13.19 0.91 -11.20
N GLU A 922 12.87 1.08 -12.47
CA GLU A 922 12.64 2.41 -13.05
C GLU A 922 11.56 3.17 -12.28
N MET A 923 11.70 4.48 -12.15
CA MET A 923 10.61 5.35 -11.75
C MET A 923 9.65 5.49 -12.95
N LEU A 924 8.45 4.91 -12.82
CA LEU A 924 7.39 4.99 -13.81
C LEU A 924 6.05 5.15 -13.06
N PRO A 925 5.31 6.24 -13.26
CA PRO A 925 5.62 7.40 -14.13
C PRO A 925 6.91 8.12 -13.72
N ASP A 926 7.62 8.70 -14.70
CA ASP A 926 8.71 9.60 -14.41
C ASP A 926 8.18 10.97 -13.94
N GLU A 927 9.08 11.81 -13.46
CA GLU A 927 8.70 13.11 -12.87
C GLU A 927 8.01 14.07 -13.87
N ASP A 928 8.29 13.93 -15.17
CA ASP A 928 7.73 14.79 -16.20
C ASP A 928 6.40 14.26 -16.75
N ALA A 929 6.09 12.99 -16.45
CA ALA A 929 4.87 12.29 -16.85
C ALA A 929 3.81 12.19 -15.74
N LEU A 930 4.00 12.87 -14.61
CA LEU A 930 3.00 12.88 -13.52
C LEU A 930 1.73 13.60 -13.94
N HIS A 931 0.57 12.98 -13.68
CA HIS A 931 -0.76 13.47 -14.06
C HIS A 931 -1.48 14.25 -12.96
N VAL A 932 -0.95 14.26 -11.73
CA VAL A 932 -1.54 14.99 -10.59
C VAL A 932 -0.69 16.22 -10.26
N SER A 933 -1.35 17.36 -10.10
CA SER A 933 -0.72 18.64 -9.77
C SER A 933 -1.50 19.40 -8.68
N SER A 934 -0.82 20.32 -8.02
CA SER A 934 -1.40 21.33 -7.14
C SER A 934 -0.77 22.69 -7.44
N GLY A 935 -1.13 23.75 -6.72
CA GLY A 935 -0.43 25.04 -6.80
C GLY A 935 1.03 24.97 -6.37
N ARG A 936 1.45 23.88 -5.68
CA ARG A 936 2.80 23.66 -5.18
C ARG A 936 3.71 22.87 -6.14
N GLY A 937 3.15 22.30 -7.23
CA GLY A 937 3.90 21.50 -8.20
C GLY A 937 3.22 20.16 -8.52
N ARG A 938 3.98 19.23 -9.14
CA ARG A 938 3.49 17.91 -9.55
C ARG A 938 3.72 16.85 -8.46
N HIS A 939 2.73 15.98 -8.29
CA HIS A 939 2.73 14.96 -7.24
C HIS A 939 2.74 13.55 -7.81
N VAL A 940 3.49 12.67 -7.16
CA VAL A 940 3.33 11.23 -7.36
C VAL A 940 1.98 10.82 -6.80
N ALA A 941 1.21 10.09 -7.59
CA ALA A 941 -0.12 9.66 -7.23
C ALA A 941 -0.39 8.21 -7.65
N GLU A 942 -1.39 7.60 -7.05
CA GLU A 942 -1.88 6.26 -7.34
C GLU A 942 -3.40 6.25 -7.24
N LEU A 943 -4.06 5.70 -8.26
CA LEU A 943 -5.49 5.45 -8.25
C LEU A 943 -5.73 4.01 -7.80
N ALA A 944 -6.65 3.82 -6.86
CA ALA A 944 -7.22 2.53 -6.55
C ALA A 944 -8.61 2.46 -7.22
N VAL A 945 -8.68 1.85 -8.40
CA VAL A 945 -9.87 1.83 -9.25
C VAL A 945 -10.65 0.55 -8.99
N GLU A 946 -11.95 0.66 -8.75
CA GLU A 946 -12.82 -0.51 -8.67
C GLU A 946 -13.43 -0.85 -10.03
N THR A 947 -13.28 -2.13 -10.40
CA THR A 947 -13.91 -2.72 -11.58
C THR A 947 -14.83 -3.88 -11.16
N THR A 948 -15.80 -4.18 -12.00
CA THR A 948 -16.61 -5.39 -11.88
C THR A 948 -16.36 -6.22 -13.13
N ALA A 949 -15.61 -7.31 -12.98
CA ALA A 949 -15.42 -8.24 -14.08
C ALA A 949 -16.79 -8.77 -14.52
N VAL A 950 -17.12 -8.60 -15.80
CA VAL A 950 -18.32 -9.22 -16.40
C VAL A 950 -17.95 -10.68 -16.63
N PRO A 951 -18.66 -11.65 -16.01
CA PRO A 951 -18.41 -13.05 -16.26
C PRO A 951 -18.56 -13.34 -17.75
N THR A 952 -17.53 -13.91 -18.36
CA THR A 952 -17.67 -14.45 -19.71
C THR A 952 -18.63 -15.65 -19.61
N PRO A 953 -19.79 -15.66 -20.31
CA PRO A 953 -20.70 -16.79 -20.22
C PRO A 953 -19.95 -18.05 -20.67
N PRO A 954 -20.10 -19.18 -19.96
CA PRO A 954 -19.45 -20.43 -20.35
C PRO A 954 -19.85 -20.74 -21.79
N LYS A 955 -18.89 -21.03 -22.65
CA LYS A 955 -19.16 -21.53 -24.01
C LYS A 955 -20.05 -22.73 -23.85
N GLY A 956 -21.30 -22.63 -24.36
CA GLY A 956 -22.37 -23.57 -24.11
C GLY A 956 -21.91 -25.03 -24.24
N ARG A 957 -22.27 -25.83 -23.25
CA ARG A 957 -22.30 -27.28 -23.37
C ARG A 957 -23.31 -27.59 -24.47
N ARG A 958 -22.83 -28.00 -25.67
CA ARG A 958 -23.62 -28.67 -26.67
C ARG A 958 -23.71 -30.14 -26.33
#